data_6521ca617f73b219d0479f5b38f536a3
#
_entry.id   6521ca617f73b219d0479f5b38f536a3
#
_cell.length_a   1.000
_cell.length_b   1.000
_cell.length_c   1.000
_cell.angle_alpha   90.00
_cell.angle_beta   90.00
_cell.angle_gamma   90.00
#
_symmetry.space_group_name_H-M   'P 1'
#
loop_
_entity.id
_entity.type
_entity.pdbx_description
1 polymer ?
#
loop_
_entity_poly.entity_id
_entity_poly.type
_entity_poly.pdbx_seq_one_letter_code
_entity_poly.pdbx_strand_id
1 'polypeptide(L)'
;MQQLASYLSGAWQTGRGRARTIHHAITGAALWEVTSEGLDMAQARRFAIERGGKVLQAMTFIERSAMLKAVAKHLLEQKDQFYAISAQTGATRADSWVDIEGGIGTLFTYAGLGSRELPDDILWPEDELIPLSKQGGFAARHVLTSKSGVAVHINAFNFPCWGMLEKLAPTWLAGMPAIIKPATATAQLTQAMVKAIVDSGLVPEGAISLICGGAGDLLDHLDSQDVVTFTGSAATGQQLRAHPNLVAKSIPFTMEADSLNCCVLGEDVTPEQPEFALFIREVVREMTAKAGQKCTAIRRIIVPLAQINAVSDALLSRLHKVTVGDPAQEGVKMGALVNSEQRQDVQESVNKLIAAGCEVLLGGEADLSAAGAFFPPTLLYCSQPDETPAVHAIEAFGPVATLMTYRDRQHALTLARAGGGSLAGTLVTASGELAREFILGAARAHGRIQILNEASSVESTGHGSPLPQLVHGGPGRAGGGEELGGLRSVKHYMQRTAVQGSPTMLATIGQQWVRGAQVNEDRIHPFRKYFEEIQPGDSLLTPRRTLTEADIVNFACLSGDHFYAHMDKIAAAESIFGERVVHGYFLISAAAGLFVDAGVGPVIANYGMENLRFIEPVKPGDTIQVRLTCKRKTVKRQRSADEKATGVVEWAVEIFNQHQQAVALYSILTLVARQQGDFPA
;
A
#
# COMPACT_ATOMS: atom_id res chain seq x y z
N MET A 1 15.44 -25.44 28.57
CA MET A 1 15.26 -24.73 27.29
C MET A 1 15.06 -23.25 27.62
N GLN A 2 15.54 -22.32 26.80
CA GLN A 2 15.36 -20.89 27.04
C GLN A 2 13.95 -20.47 26.64
N GLN A 3 13.31 -19.63 27.47
CA GLN A 3 11.96 -19.13 27.21
C GLN A 3 12.03 -17.81 26.42
N LEU A 4 11.20 -17.68 25.40
CA LEU A 4 11.08 -16.48 24.57
C LEU A 4 10.27 -15.42 25.34
N ALA A 5 10.85 -14.24 25.54
CA ALA A 5 10.22 -13.17 26.29
C ALA A 5 9.30 -12.32 25.39
N SER A 6 8.19 -11.84 25.95
CA SER A 6 7.34 -10.77 25.42
C SER A 6 7.91 -9.41 25.83
N TYR A 7 7.63 -8.36 25.03
CA TYR A 7 7.97 -6.98 25.38
C TYR A 7 6.70 -6.19 25.67
N LEU A 8 6.38 -6.00 26.94
CA LEU A 8 5.15 -5.36 27.39
C LEU A 8 5.48 -4.30 28.46
N SER A 9 4.76 -3.19 28.42
CA SER A 9 4.91 -2.11 29.41
C SER A 9 6.37 -1.62 29.58
N GLY A 10 7.13 -1.58 28.47
CA GLY A 10 8.51 -1.11 28.46
C GLY A 10 9.55 -2.13 28.95
N ALA A 11 9.17 -3.38 29.21
CA ALA A 11 10.06 -4.40 29.75
C ALA A 11 9.92 -5.77 29.06
N TRP A 12 11.02 -6.50 28.97
CA TRP A 12 11.02 -7.90 28.55
C TRP A 12 10.54 -8.80 29.68
N GLN A 13 9.49 -9.60 29.42
CA GLN A 13 8.82 -10.42 30.41
C GLN A 13 8.56 -11.82 29.87
N THR A 14 8.69 -12.84 30.70
CA THR A 14 8.32 -14.21 30.36
C THR A 14 6.99 -14.57 31.01
N GLY A 15 6.12 -15.24 30.26
CA GLY A 15 4.88 -15.79 30.80
C GLY A 15 5.13 -16.94 31.78
N ARG A 16 4.06 -17.39 32.47
CA ARG A 16 4.07 -18.50 33.40
C ARG A 16 3.01 -19.51 32.98
N GLY A 17 3.26 -20.79 33.20
CA GLY A 17 2.30 -21.85 32.91
C GLY A 17 2.73 -22.72 31.73
N ARG A 18 1.74 -23.30 30.99
CA ARG A 18 2.04 -24.26 29.93
C ARG A 18 2.67 -23.57 28.72
N ALA A 19 3.92 -23.91 28.43
CA ALA A 19 4.63 -23.42 27.26
C ALA A 19 4.40 -24.32 26.04
N ARG A 20 4.48 -23.72 24.84
CA ARG A 20 4.63 -24.43 23.56
C ARG A 20 6.10 -24.41 23.14
N THR A 21 6.57 -25.48 22.52
CA THR A 21 7.94 -25.58 22.02
C THR A 21 7.99 -25.14 20.56
N ILE A 22 8.96 -24.28 20.24
CA ILE A 22 9.34 -23.96 18.87
C ILE A 22 10.45 -24.92 18.44
N HIS A 23 10.27 -25.54 17.28
CA HIS A 23 11.22 -26.51 16.74
C HIS A 23 11.94 -25.97 15.52
N HIS A 24 13.15 -26.42 15.31
CA HIS A 24 13.92 -26.19 14.09
C HIS A 24 13.29 -26.95 12.92
N ALA A 25 12.86 -26.26 11.88
CA ALA A 25 12.11 -26.86 10.77
C ALA A 25 12.87 -28.00 10.03
N ILE A 26 14.21 -27.89 9.97
CA ILE A 26 15.10 -28.83 9.26
C ILE A 26 15.42 -30.05 10.10
N THR A 27 15.74 -29.86 11.40
CA THR A 27 16.25 -30.94 12.26
C THR A 27 15.23 -31.48 13.24
N GLY A 28 14.09 -30.80 13.42
CA GLY A 28 13.10 -31.12 14.45
C GLY A 28 13.55 -30.81 15.89
N ALA A 29 14.77 -30.30 16.08
CA ALA A 29 15.29 -29.99 17.41
C ALA A 29 14.48 -28.87 18.09
N ALA A 30 14.25 -29.02 19.38
CA ALA A 30 13.59 -28.00 20.18
C ALA A 30 14.51 -26.78 20.36
N LEU A 31 14.03 -25.58 20.07
CA LEU A 31 14.77 -24.32 20.12
C LEU A 31 14.38 -23.48 21.34
N TRP A 32 13.10 -23.18 21.48
CA TRP A 32 12.57 -22.22 22.45
C TRP A 32 11.27 -22.76 23.08
N GLU A 33 11.00 -22.30 24.29
CA GLU A 33 9.69 -22.38 24.90
C GLU A 33 9.00 -21.03 24.84
N VAL A 34 7.69 -21.00 24.63
CA VAL A 34 6.92 -19.78 24.50
C VAL A 34 5.57 -19.89 25.21
N THR A 35 5.26 -18.89 26.04
CA THR A 35 3.96 -18.71 26.68
C THR A 35 3.75 -17.25 27.05
N SER A 36 2.52 -16.77 26.93
CA SER A 36 2.07 -15.44 27.38
C SER A 36 1.15 -15.52 28.60
N GLU A 37 0.95 -16.72 29.15
CA GLU A 37 0.06 -16.94 30.29
C GLU A 37 0.54 -16.14 31.51
N GLY A 38 -0.39 -15.42 32.16
CA GLY A 38 -0.09 -14.58 33.32
C GLY A 38 0.52 -13.22 33.05
N LEU A 39 0.62 -12.81 31.77
CA LEU A 39 0.99 -11.44 31.40
C LEU A 39 -0.24 -10.53 31.44
N ASP A 40 -0.08 -9.29 31.91
CA ASP A 40 -1.17 -8.30 32.04
C ASP A 40 -1.40 -7.56 30.70
N MET A 41 -2.36 -8.03 29.90
CA MET A 41 -2.70 -7.46 28.61
C MET A 41 -3.41 -6.10 28.73
N ALA A 42 -4.19 -5.90 29.80
CA ALA A 42 -4.83 -4.62 30.07
C ALA A 42 -3.80 -3.52 30.37
N GLN A 43 -2.77 -3.82 31.16
CA GLN A 43 -1.69 -2.90 31.45
C GLN A 43 -0.86 -2.62 30.18
N ALA A 44 -0.56 -3.63 29.37
CA ALA A 44 0.18 -3.47 28.12
C ALA A 44 -0.52 -2.50 27.18
N ARG A 45 -1.85 -2.64 27.02
CA ARG A 45 -2.66 -1.71 26.22
C ARG A 45 -2.62 -0.28 26.78
N ARG A 46 -2.87 -0.12 28.08
CA ARG A 46 -2.82 1.22 28.72
C ARG A 46 -1.47 1.88 28.53
N PHE A 47 -0.39 1.15 28.76
CA PHE A 47 0.97 1.66 28.60
C PHE A 47 1.26 2.10 27.15
N ALA A 48 0.86 1.31 26.16
CA ALA A 48 1.03 1.65 24.76
C ALA A 48 0.31 2.97 24.43
N ILE A 49 -0.92 3.16 24.89
CA ILE A 49 -1.69 4.39 24.67
C ILE A 49 -1.06 5.59 25.39
N GLU A 50 -0.77 5.44 26.69
CA GLU A 50 -0.35 6.55 27.54
C GLU A 50 1.09 7.01 27.30
N ARG A 51 1.96 6.12 26.84
CA ARG A 51 3.36 6.41 26.51
C ARG A 51 3.55 6.58 25.02
N GLY A 52 3.48 5.50 24.25
CA GLY A 52 3.74 5.50 22.82
C GLY A 52 2.75 6.33 22.02
N GLY A 53 1.44 6.15 22.28
CA GLY A 53 0.38 6.84 21.59
C GLY A 53 0.45 8.35 21.74
N LYS A 54 0.64 8.87 22.96
CA LYS A 54 0.76 10.32 23.19
C LYS A 54 1.92 10.96 22.42
N VAL A 55 3.06 10.30 22.37
CA VAL A 55 4.23 10.83 21.66
C VAL A 55 4.02 10.76 20.14
N LEU A 56 3.58 9.60 19.63
CA LEU A 56 3.33 9.43 18.19
C LEU A 56 2.27 10.41 17.66
N GLN A 57 1.21 10.67 18.42
CA GLN A 57 0.16 11.62 18.03
C GLN A 57 0.62 13.08 18.05
N ALA A 58 1.60 13.42 18.88
CA ALA A 58 2.19 14.75 18.93
C ALA A 58 3.21 15.00 17.79
N MET A 59 3.76 13.95 17.18
CA MET A 59 4.65 14.06 16.03
C MET A 59 3.85 14.39 14.76
N THR A 60 4.41 15.24 13.90
CA THR A 60 3.86 15.47 12.55
C THR A 60 4.03 14.23 11.66
N PHE A 61 3.33 14.18 10.53
CA PHE A 61 3.52 13.09 9.56
C PHE A 61 4.96 13.05 9.02
N ILE A 62 5.61 14.20 8.90
CA ILE A 62 7.00 14.31 8.44
C ILE A 62 7.96 13.71 9.48
N GLU A 63 7.76 14.00 10.76
CA GLU A 63 8.57 13.42 11.84
C GLU A 63 8.38 11.91 11.95
N ARG A 64 7.13 11.41 11.84
CA ARG A 64 6.86 9.96 11.79
C ARG A 64 7.50 9.29 10.57
N SER A 65 7.49 9.97 9.41
CA SER A 65 8.18 9.50 8.20
C SER A 65 9.69 9.40 8.40
N ALA A 66 10.29 10.38 9.07
CA ALA A 66 11.71 10.37 9.40
C ALA A 66 12.05 9.21 10.37
N MET A 67 11.22 8.99 11.38
CA MET A 67 11.34 7.85 12.31
C MET A 67 11.29 6.51 11.57
N LEU A 68 10.28 6.29 10.70
CA LEU A 68 10.18 5.08 9.88
C LEU A 68 11.44 4.84 9.06
N LYS A 69 11.98 5.88 8.44
CA LYS A 69 13.22 5.79 7.64
C LYS A 69 14.42 5.45 8.48
N ALA A 70 14.54 6.00 9.69
CA ALA A 70 15.64 5.71 10.61
C ALA A 70 15.59 4.25 11.08
N VAL A 71 14.42 3.75 11.47
CA VAL A 71 14.20 2.34 11.83
C VAL A 71 14.55 1.42 10.68
N ALA A 72 14.10 1.73 9.45
CA ALA A 72 14.40 0.91 8.28
C ALA A 72 15.91 0.78 8.02
N LYS A 73 16.66 1.88 8.13
CA LYS A 73 18.12 1.86 7.99
C LYS A 73 18.78 0.99 9.06
N HIS A 74 18.38 1.18 10.31
CA HIS A 74 18.92 0.41 11.43
C HIS A 74 18.69 -1.09 11.28
N LEU A 75 17.48 -1.51 10.88
CA LEU A 75 17.15 -2.91 10.64
C LEU A 75 17.95 -3.50 9.46
N LEU A 76 18.17 -2.72 8.41
CA LEU A 76 18.94 -3.15 7.25
C LEU A 76 20.41 -3.41 7.60
N GLU A 77 21.01 -2.60 8.50
CA GLU A 77 22.37 -2.78 9.00
C GLU A 77 22.52 -4.08 9.83
N GLN A 78 21.44 -4.56 10.42
CA GLN A 78 21.43 -5.75 11.28
C GLN A 78 20.84 -7.00 10.60
N LYS A 79 20.60 -6.98 9.31
CA LYS A 79 19.86 -8.04 8.60
C LYS A 79 20.47 -9.44 8.73
N ASP A 80 21.79 -9.57 8.83
CA ASP A 80 22.46 -10.88 8.86
C ASP A 80 22.06 -11.73 10.07
N GLN A 81 21.83 -11.11 11.24
CA GLN A 81 21.29 -11.84 12.39
C GLN A 81 19.90 -12.39 12.15
N PHE A 82 19.04 -11.65 11.41
CA PHE A 82 17.70 -12.11 11.08
C PHE A 82 17.74 -13.25 10.07
N TYR A 83 18.65 -13.22 9.10
CA TYR A 83 18.87 -14.33 8.17
C TYR A 83 19.24 -15.63 8.90
N ALA A 84 20.12 -15.56 9.89
CA ALA A 84 20.54 -16.71 10.68
C ALA A 84 19.36 -17.37 11.42
N ILE A 85 18.44 -16.55 11.98
CA ILE A 85 17.24 -17.05 12.65
C ILE A 85 16.21 -17.56 11.63
N SER A 86 16.03 -16.86 10.50
CA SER A 86 15.08 -17.24 9.45
C SER A 86 15.38 -18.62 8.86
N ALA A 87 16.67 -18.98 8.71
CA ALA A 87 17.07 -20.31 8.25
C ALA A 87 16.53 -21.45 9.13
N GLN A 88 16.38 -21.22 10.45
CA GLN A 88 15.80 -22.21 11.37
C GLN A 88 14.31 -22.51 11.09
N THR A 89 13.62 -21.63 10.37
CA THR A 89 12.21 -21.80 9.97
C THR A 89 12.05 -22.57 8.65
N GLY A 90 13.13 -23.12 8.10
CA GLY A 90 13.11 -23.82 6.80
C GLY A 90 13.23 -22.89 5.58
N ALA A 91 13.36 -21.59 5.77
CA ALA A 91 13.44 -20.62 4.68
C ALA A 91 14.80 -20.68 3.96
N THR A 92 14.78 -20.65 2.62
CA THR A 92 15.97 -20.40 1.83
C THR A 92 16.45 -18.96 1.99
N ARG A 93 17.68 -18.66 1.54
CA ARG A 93 18.15 -17.26 1.57
C ARG A 93 17.28 -16.34 0.71
N ALA A 94 16.76 -16.81 -0.41
CA ALA A 94 15.84 -16.07 -1.26
C ALA A 94 14.50 -15.79 -0.56
N ASP A 95 13.93 -16.77 0.13
CA ASP A 95 12.71 -16.59 0.93
C ASP A 95 12.92 -15.61 2.08
N SER A 96 14.07 -15.70 2.75
CA SER A 96 14.44 -14.80 3.85
C SER A 96 14.66 -13.36 3.35
N TRP A 97 15.17 -13.18 2.14
CA TRP A 97 15.31 -11.87 1.51
C TRP A 97 13.96 -11.19 1.32
N VAL A 98 12.97 -11.93 0.80
CA VAL A 98 11.60 -11.41 0.64
C VAL A 98 11.01 -11.00 1.98
N ASP A 99 11.15 -11.84 3.01
CA ASP A 99 10.59 -11.57 4.33
C ASP A 99 11.28 -10.38 5.04
N ILE A 100 12.61 -10.39 5.08
CA ILE A 100 13.40 -9.44 5.87
C ILE A 100 13.59 -8.12 5.09
N GLU A 101 14.27 -8.17 3.94
CA GLU A 101 14.59 -6.95 3.19
C GLU A 101 13.34 -6.39 2.49
N GLY A 102 12.43 -7.24 2.02
CA GLY A 102 11.15 -6.82 1.49
C GLY A 102 10.28 -6.11 2.55
N GLY A 103 10.21 -6.65 3.76
CA GLY A 103 9.53 -6.01 4.90
C GLY A 103 10.16 -4.66 5.26
N ILE A 104 11.49 -4.58 5.35
CA ILE A 104 12.21 -3.31 5.59
C ILE A 104 11.93 -2.30 4.46
N GLY A 105 11.85 -2.77 3.20
CA GLY A 105 11.49 -1.98 2.03
C GLY A 105 10.12 -1.29 2.17
N THR A 106 9.18 -1.93 2.85
CA THR A 106 7.86 -1.35 3.15
C THR A 106 7.98 -0.11 4.04
N LEU A 107 8.82 -0.15 5.08
CA LEU A 107 9.08 1.03 5.92
C LEU A 107 9.65 2.19 5.10
N PHE A 108 10.62 1.94 4.21
CA PHE A 108 11.15 2.97 3.31
C PHE A 108 10.09 3.56 2.38
N THR A 109 9.21 2.71 1.85
CA THR A 109 8.14 3.16 0.96
C THR A 109 7.16 4.09 1.68
N TYR A 110 6.68 3.70 2.86
CA TYR A 110 5.77 4.54 3.66
C TYR A 110 6.45 5.81 4.19
N ALA A 111 7.72 5.75 4.57
CA ALA A 111 8.49 6.95 4.90
C ALA A 111 8.60 7.91 3.71
N GLY A 112 8.78 7.37 2.50
CA GLY A 112 8.78 8.15 1.26
C GLY A 112 7.43 8.75 0.92
N LEU A 113 6.35 7.98 1.04
CA LEU A 113 4.97 8.46 0.81
C LEU A 113 4.60 9.56 1.80
N GLY A 114 4.81 9.32 3.10
CA GLY A 114 4.49 10.30 4.14
C GLY A 114 5.22 11.62 3.96
N SER A 115 6.51 11.57 3.64
CA SER A 115 7.31 12.79 3.44
C SER A 115 6.99 13.57 2.17
N ARG A 116 6.34 12.96 1.16
CA ARG A 116 6.00 13.63 -0.11
C ARG A 116 4.55 14.06 -0.20
N GLU A 117 3.65 13.32 0.40
CA GLU A 117 2.20 13.42 0.13
C GLU A 117 1.39 13.86 1.36
N LEU A 118 1.96 13.76 2.58
CA LEU A 118 1.28 14.16 3.80
C LEU A 118 1.71 15.56 4.27
N PRO A 119 0.85 16.27 5.01
CA PRO A 119 1.18 17.60 5.53
C PRO A 119 2.24 17.51 6.65
N ASP A 120 2.99 18.60 6.85
CA ASP A 120 3.81 18.79 8.06
C ASP A 120 2.91 19.25 9.22
N ASP A 121 2.01 18.39 9.62
CA ASP A 121 1.00 18.61 10.66
C ASP A 121 0.64 17.27 11.31
N ILE A 122 -0.10 17.32 12.39
CA ILE A 122 -0.72 16.18 13.08
C ILE A 122 -2.12 15.87 12.56
N LEU A 123 -2.74 16.82 11.86
CA LEU A 123 -4.05 16.71 11.22
C LEU A 123 -3.89 16.62 9.70
N TRP A 124 -4.60 15.69 9.07
CA TRP A 124 -4.59 15.53 7.61
C TRP A 124 -5.94 15.98 7.02
N PRO A 125 -6.04 17.21 6.47
CA PRO A 125 -7.23 17.63 5.76
C PRO A 125 -7.28 16.99 4.38
N GLU A 126 -8.45 16.46 3.98
CA GLU A 126 -8.66 16.05 2.58
C GLU A 126 -8.80 17.29 1.69
N ASP A 127 -8.35 17.20 0.43
CA ASP A 127 -8.19 18.39 -0.45
C ASP A 127 -9.52 19.02 -0.88
N GLU A 128 -10.61 18.25 -0.89
CA GLU A 128 -11.89 18.70 -1.41
C GLU A 128 -12.69 19.48 -0.37
N LEU A 129 -13.01 20.75 -0.72
CA LEU A 129 -14.00 21.54 -0.01
C LEU A 129 -15.37 21.28 -0.64
N ILE A 130 -16.33 20.81 0.17
CA ILE A 130 -17.69 20.49 -0.26
C ILE A 130 -18.59 21.67 0.03
N PRO A 131 -19.06 22.43 -1.00
CA PRO A 131 -19.98 23.54 -0.78
C PRO A 131 -21.36 23.02 -0.31
N LEU A 132 -21.86 23.56 0.79
CA LEU A 132 -23.14 23.21 1.38
C LEU A 132 -24.20 24.32 1.24
N SER A 133 -23.79 25.51 0.78
CA SER A 133 -24.68 26.64 0.56
C SER A 133 -24.48 27.26 -0.83
N LYS A 134 -25.56 27.82 -1.40
CA LYS A 134 -25.53 28.44 -2.74
C LYS A 134 -24.62 29.68 -2.82
N GLN A 135 -24.45 30.40 -1.70
CA GLN A 135 -23.64 31.62 -1.62
C GLN A 135 -22.20 31.37 -1.13
N GLY A 136 -21.83 30.09 -0.90
CA GLY A 136 -20.47 29.72 -0.52
C GLY A 136 -20.09 30.03 0.94
N GLY A 137 -20.98 30.59 1.75
CA GLY A 137 -20.69 30.93 3.15
C GLY A 137 -20.65 29.74 4.12
N PHE A 138 -21.06 28.55 3.68
CA PHE A 138 -21.08 27.33 4.48
C PHE A 138 -20.63 26.13 3.65
N ALA A 139 -19.67 25.41 4.15
CA ALA A 139 -19.04 24.29 3.47
C ALA A 139 -18.66 23.17 4.47
N ALA A 140 -18.24 22.03 3.94
CA ALA A 140 -17.67 20.94 4.72
C ALA A 140 -16.30 20.54 4.17
N ARG A 141 -15.49 19.95 5.04
CA ARG A 141 -14.23 19.30 4.69
C ARG A 141 -14.03 18.06 5.58
N HIS A 142 -13.54 16.98 5.00
CA HIS A 142 -13.11 15.85 5.81
C HIS A 142 -11.71 16.08 6.34
N VAL A 143 -11.51 15.69 7.59
CA VAL A 143 -10.20 15.68 8.24
C VAL A 143 -9.93 14.30 8.82
N LEU A 144 -8.66 13.91 8.85
CA LEU A 144 -8.21 12.68 9.49
C LEU A 144 -7.29 13.03 10.66
N THR A 145 -7.54 12.38 11.79
CA THR A 145 -6.74 12.47 13.00
C THR A 145 -6.31 11.07 13.43
N SER A 146 -5.20 10.94 14.14
CA SER A 146 -4.79 9.66 14.73
C SER A 146 -5.89 9.12 15.65
N LYS A 147 -6.17 7.82 15.59
CA LYS A 147 -7.00 7.16 16.62
C LYS A 147 -6.26 7.16 17.95
N SER A 148 -7.00 7.25 19.05
CA SER A 148 -6.43 7.33 20.41
C SER A 148 -6.15 5.97 21.05
N GLY A 149 -6.44 4.87 20.34
CA GLY A 149 -6.22 3.51 20.80
C GLY A 149 -4.89 2.90 20.39
N VAL A 150 -4.87 1.57 20.32
CA VAL A 150 -3.74 0.77 19.84
C VAL A 150 -4.12 -0.06 18.63
N ALA A 151 -3.16 -0.32 17.72
CA ALA A 151 -3.32 -1.30 16.67
C ALA A 151 -2.81 -2.67 17.12
N VAL A 152 -3.67 -3.68 17.12
CA VAL A 152 -3.31 -5.05 17.45
C VAL A 152 -3.05 -5.81 16.16
N HIS A 153 -1.82 -6.27 15.96
CA HIS A 153 -1.39 -7.00 14.78
C HIS A 153 -1.21 -8.48 15.10
N ILE A 154 -2.12 -9.33 14.64
CA ILE A 154 -2.03 -10.79 14.78
C ILE A 154 -1.54 -11.35 13.45
N ASN A 155 -0.27 -11.78 13.41
CA ASN A 155 0.44 -12.11 12.19
C ASN A 155 0.58 -13.62 11.98
N ALA A 156 0.67 -14.03 10.70
CA ALA A 156 0.92 -15.41 10.30
C ALA A 156 2.40 -15.80 10.46
N PHE A 157 2.68 -17.09 10.30
CA PHE A 157 4.02 -17.65 10.51
C PHE A 157 4.94 -17.55 9.28
N ASN A 158 4.40 -17.40 8.10
CA ASN A 158 5.14 -17.59 6.86
C ASN A 158 6.12 -16.46 6.54
N PHE A 159 5.75 -15.20 6.83
CA PHE A 159 6.58 -14.01 6.66
C PHE A 159 6.56 -13.16 7.94
N PRO A 160 7.23 -13.61 9.02
CA PRO A 160 7.14 -12.97 10.33
C PRO A 160 7.72 -11.56 10.39
N CYS A 161 8.70 -11.22 9.55
CA CYS A 161 9.25 -9.88 9.43
C CYS A 161 8.38 -9.00 8.55
N TRP A 162 8.09 -9.45 7.33
CA TRP A 162 7.22 -8.72 6.40
C TRP A 162 5.86 -8.44 7.03
N GLY A 163 5.15 -9.47 7.51
CA GLY A 163 3.80 -9.34 8.06
C GLY A 163 3.72 -8.41 9.27
N MET A 164 4.82 -8.26 10.03
CA MET A 164 4.93 -7.24 11.07
C MET A 164 5.12 -5.84 10.46
N LEU A 165 6.09 -5.67 9.57
CA LEU A 165 6.53 -4.37 9.10
C LEU A 165 5.53 -3.72 8.14
N GLU A 166 4.80 -4.51 7.33
CA GLU A 166 3.75 -3.99 6.45
C GLU A 166 2.59 -3.33 7.22
N LYS A 167 2.29 -3.83 8.43
CA LYS A 167 1.27 -3.27 9.31
C LYS A 167 1.80 -2.14 10.19
N LEU A 168 3.05 -2.25 10.66
CA LEU A 168 3.70 -1.20 11.46
C LEU A 168 3.88 0.10 10.68
N ALA A 169 4.26 0.03 9.41
CA ALA A 169 4.55 1.20 8.60
C ALA A 169 3.35 2.17 8.53
N PRO A 170 2.16 1.76 8.05
CA PRO A 170 0.99 2.64 8.04
C PRO A 170 0.47 2.99 9.45
N THR A 171 0.59 2.06 10.41
CA THR A 171 0.15 2.29 11.81
C THR A 171 0.94 3.43 12.46
N TRP A 172 2.25 3.38 12.40
CA TRP A 172 3.10 4.44 12.97
C TRP A 172 2.98 5.75 12.20
N LEU A 173 2.85 5.68 10.86
CA LEU A 173 2.63 6.87 10.06
C LEU A 173 1.28 7.54 10.40
N ALA A 174 0.25 6.76 10.75
CA ALA A 174 -1.02 7.25 11.27
C ALA A 174 -0.94 7.80 12.70
N GLY A 175 0.15 7.54 13.43
CA GLY A 175 0.34 8.01 14.80
C GLY A 175 -0.23 7.09 15.88
N MET A 176 -0.45 5.79 15.57
CA MET A 176 -0.91 4.79 16.55
C MET A 176 0.24 3.92 17.05
N PRO A 177 0.26 3.55 18.34
CA PRO A 177 1.13 2.51 18.85
C PRO A 177 0.61 1.12 18.45
N ALA A 178 1.48 0.12 18.42
CA ALA A 178 1.13 -1.24 18.01
C ALA A 178 1.45 -2.30 19.07
N ILE A 179 0.55 -3.28 19.22
CA ILE A 179 0.78 -4.53 19.95
C ILE A 179 0.85 -5.65 18.94
N ILE A 180 2.01 -6.28 18.82
CA ILE A 180 2.30 -7.30 17.83
C ILE A 180 2.20 -8.67 18.48
N LYS A 181 1.43 -9.54 17.84
CA LYS A 181 1.29 -10.94 18.22
C LYS A 181 1.67 -11.82 17.02
N PRO A 182 2.95 -12.24 16.86
CA PRO A 182 3.36 -13.17 15.83
C PRO A 182 2.75 -14.56 16.03
N ALA A 183 2.72 -15.35 14.97
CA ALA A 183 2.46 -16.78 15.10
C ALA A 183 3.57 -17.45 15.93
N THR A 184 3.16 -18.39 16.78
CA THR A 184 4.08 -19.04 17.74
C THR A 184 5.28 -19.71 17.03
N ALA A 185 5.05 -20.37 15.90
CA ALA A 185 6.08 -21.14 15.22
C ALA A 185 7.29 -20.33 14.73
N THR A 186 7.15 -19.02 14.56
CA THR A 186 8.23 -18.12 14.07
C THR A 186 8.43 -16.89 14.95
N ALA A 187 7.90 -16.92 16.18
CA ALA A 187 7.94 -15.79 17.11
C ALA A 187 9.38 -15.34 17.46
N GLN A 188 10.37 -16.24 17.40
CA GLN A 188 11.76 -15.91 17.67
C GLN A 188 12.34 -14.89 16.67
N LEU A 189 11.95 -14.97 15.41
CA LEU A 189 12.42 -14.03 14.40
C LEU A 189 11.79 -12.65 14.59
N THR A 190 10.48 -12.60 14.84
CA THR A 190 9.79 -11.35 15.16
C THR A 190 10.36 -10.72 16.45
N GLN A 191 10.61 -11.55 17.48
CA GLN A 191 11.22 -11.05 18.72
C GLN A 191 12.58 -10.42 18.50
N ALA A 192 13.45 -11.06 17.72
CA ALA A 192 14.77 -10.53 17.41
C ALA A 192 14.68 -9.16 16.71
N MET A 193 13.73 -9.02 15.76
CA MET A 193 13.54 -7.75 15.06
C MET A 193 12.94 -6.67 15.96
N VAL A 194 11.94 -7.00 16.80
CA VAL A 194 11.41 -6.08 17.81
C VAL A 194 12.48 -5.66 18.80
N LYS A 195 13.34 -6.60 19.23
CA LYS A 195 14.48 -6.27 20.10
C LYS A 195 15.41 -5.26 19.44
N ALA A 196 15.75 -5.43 18.18
CA ALA A 196 16.58 -4.49 17.45
C ALA A 196 15.93 -3.09 17.36
N ILE A 197 14.61 -3.02 17.14
CA ILE A 197 13.87 -1.76 17.12
C ILE A 197 13.90 -1.09 18.50
N VAL A 198 13.62 -1.82 19.57
CA VAL A 198 13.60 -1.28 20.94
C VAL A 198 14.99 -0.82 21.38
N ASP A 199 16.01 -1.64 21.18
CA ASP A 199 17.39 -1.34 21.57
C ASP A 199 17.97 -0.15 20.81
N SER A 200 17.45 0.17 19.63
CA SER A 200 17.90 1.33 18.83
C SER A 200 17.55 2.67 19.47
N GLY A 201 16.52 2.73 20.33
CA GLY A 201 16.00 4.00 20.87
C GLY A 201 15.37 4.94 19.84
N LEU A 202 15.18 4.48 18.60
CA LEU A 202 14.63 5.30 17.48
C LEU A 202 13.11 5.50 17.54
N VAL A 203 12.42 4.68 18.33
CA VAL A 203 10.97 4.75 18.49
C VAL A 203 10.61 5.15 19.93
N PRO A 204 9.50 5.90 20.13
CA PRO A 204 9.06 6.24 21.48
C PRO A 204 8.78 4.99 22.32
N GLU A 205 9.07 5.05 23.60
CA GLU A 205 8.69 4.01 24.55
C GLU A 205 7.18 3.77 24.49
N GLY A 206 6.74 2.52 24.37
CA GLY A 206 5.33 2.14 24.22
C GLY A 206 4.79 2.23 22.79
N ALA A 207 5.57 2.72 21.81
CA ALA A 207 5.16 2.71 20.40
C ALA A 207 5.03 1.29 19.82
N ILE A 208 5.74 0.33 20.42
CA ILE A 208 5.73 -1.08 20.05
C ILE A 208 5.63 -1.95 21.30
N SER A 209 4.81 -2.98 21.24
CA SER A 209 4.74 -4.07 22.21
C SER A 209 4.70 -5.41 21.48
N LEU A 210 5.19 -6.47 22.12
CA LEU A 210 5.27 -7.80 21.53
C LEU A 210 4.71 -8.85 22.49
N ILE A 211 3.82 -9.71 22.01
CA ILE A 211 3.30 -10.87 22.73
C ILE A 211 3.84 -12.15 22.10
N CYS A 212 4.77 -12.82 22.75
CA CYS A 212 5.22 -14.15 22.36
C CYS A 212 4.34 -15.19 23.06
N GLY A 213 3.44 -15.84 22.30
CA GLY A 213 2.47 -16.79 22.80
C GLY A 213 1.05 -16.54 22.32
N GLY A 214 0.05 -16.89 23.13
CA GLY A 214 -1.36 -16.59 22.88
C GLY A 214 -1.69 -15.12 23.09
N ALA A 215 -2.80 -14.63 22.52
CA ALA A 215 -3.27 -13.26 22.72
C ALA A 215 -3.84 -13.04 24.16
N GLY A 216 -4.05 -14.11 24.93
CA GLY A 216 -4.68 -14.02 26.25
C GLY A 216 -6.06 -13.38 26.16
N ASP A 217 -6.34 -12.50 27.11
CA ASP A 217 -7.56 -11.70 27.20
C ASP A 217 -7.45 -10.31 26.53
N LEU A 218 -6.42 -10.09 25.69
CA LEU A 218 -6.18 -8.78 25.06
C LEU A 218 -7.44 -8.21 24.38
N LEU A 219 -8.18 -9.05 23.65
CA LEU A 219 -9.37 -8.59 22.91
C LEU A 219 -10.51 -8.13 23.84
N ASP A 220 -10.58 -8.60 25.07
CA ASP A 220 -11.57 -8.16 26.06
C ASP A 220 -11.34 -6.72 26.52
N HIS A 221 -10.10 -6.24 26.42
CA HIS A 221 -9.69 -4.91 26.89
C HIS A 221 -9.73 -3.84 25.80
N LEU A 222 -10.03 -4.20 24.55
CA LEU A 222 -10.05 -3.25 23.43
C LEU A 222 -11.28 -2.35 23.46
N ASP A 223 -11.19 -1.19 22.82
CA ASP A 223 -12.24 -0.18 22.70
C ASP A 223 -12.41 0.32 21.27
N SER A 224 -13.42 1.13 21.01
CA SER A 224 -13.81 1.64 19.67
C SER A 224 -12.71 2.39 18.91
N GLN A 225 -11.70 2.93 19.61
CA GLN A 225 -10.55 3.60 18.99
C GLN A 225 -9.39 2.65 18.69
N ASP A 226 -9.45 1.39 19.11
CA ASP A 226 -8.48 0.37 18.75
C ASP A 226 -8.77 -0.19 17.34
N VAL A 227 -7.78 -0.85 16.75
CA VAL A 227 -7.88 -1.52 15.45
C VAL A 227 -7.26 -2.90 15.56
N VAL A 228 -7.91 -3.92 15.04
CA VAL A 228 -7.36 -5.27 14.97
C VAL A 228 -7.10 -5.63 13.52
N THR A 229 -5.89 -6.09 13.22
CA THR A 229 -5.55 -6.68 11.93
C THR A 229 -5.10 -8.11 12.12
N PHE A 230 -5.61 -9.01 11.30
CA PHE A 230 -5.34 -10.44 11.38
C PHE A 230 -4.90 -10.99 10.03
N THR A 231 -3.80 -11.75 10.03
CA THR A 231 -3.38 -12.58 8.91
C THR A 231 -3.24 -14.03 9.38
N GLY A 232 -3.95 -14.96 8.76
CA GLY A 232 -3.93 -16.37 9.14
C GLY A 232 -5.04 -17.18 8.49
N SER A 233 -5.45 -18.30 9.13
CA SER A 233 -6.52 -19.14 8.59
C SER A 233 -7.90 -18.47 8.68
N ALA A 234 -8.76 -18.72 7.69
CA ALA A 234 -10.13 -18.19 7.68
C ALA A 234 -10.92 -18.59 8.94
N ALA A 235 -10.73 -19.82 9.43
CA ALA A 235 -11.41 -20.29 10.64
C ALA A 235 -11.03 -19.48 11.88
N THR A 236 -9.73 -19.22 12.09
CA THR A 236 -9.25 -18.38 13.20
C THR A 236 -9.72 -16.94 13.04
N GLY A 237 -9.64 -16.39 11.82
CA GLY A 237 -10.09 -15.04 11.53
C GLY A 237 -11.58 -14.83 11.82
N GLN A 238 -12.42 -15.80 11.47
CA GLN A 238 -13.85 -15.78 11.75
C GLN A 238 -14.14 -15.81 13.27
N GLN A 239 -13.41 -16.64 14.03
CA GLN A 239 -13.53 -16.67 15.50
C GLN A 239 -13.15 -15.33 16.13
N LEU A 240 -12.03 -14.76 15.73
CA LEU A 240 -11.59 -13.45 16.24
C LEU A 240 -12.56 -12.34 15.85
N ARG A 241 -13.02 -12.30 14.60
CA ARG A 241 -13.98 -11.32 14.12
C ARG A 241 -15.33 -11.38 14.86
N ALA A 242 -15.73 -12.58 15.28
CA ALA A 242 -16.96 -12.80 16.05
C ALA A 242 -16.77 -12.56 17.57
N HIS A 243 -15.60 -12.12 18.01
CA HIS A 243 -15.35 -11.88 19.43
C HIS A 243 -16.35 -10.87 20.02
N PRO A 244 -17.04 -11.18 21.15
CA PRO A 244 -18.14 -10.37 21.67
C PRO A 244 -17.78 -8.89 21.89
N ASN A 245 -16.58 -8.61 22.42
CA ASN A 245 -16.14 -7.25 22.66
C ASN A 245 -15.90 -6.46 21.36
N LEU A 246 -15.32 -7.12 20.31
CA LEU A 246 -15.11 -6.46 19.02
C LEU A 246 -16.44 -6.08 18.37
N VAL A 247 -17.42 -6.99 18.43
CA VAL A 247 -18.77 -6.76 17.89
C VAL A 247 -19.50 -5.66 18.69
N ALA A 248 -19.52 -5.76 20.00
CA ALA A 248 -20.26 -4.84 20.88
C ALA A 248 -19.76 -3.39 20.78
N LYS A 249 -18.45 -3.19 20.61
CA LYS A 249 -17.83 -1.86 20.52
C LYS A 249 -17.53 -1.40 19.11
N SER A 250 -17.94 -2.18 18.08
CA SER A 250 -17.70 -1.87 16.67
C SER A 250 -16.22 -1.61 16.37
N ILE A 251 -15.33 -2.42 16.95
CA ILE A 251 -13.88 -2.27 16.76
C ILE A 251 -13.53 -2.68 15.33
N PRO A 252 -12.84 -1.83 14.55
CA PRO A 252 -12.40 -2.17 13.21
C PRO A 252 -11.55 -3.43 13.18
N PHE A 253 -11.94 -4.39 12.34
CA PHE A 253 -11.25 -5.67 12.17
C PHE A 253 -10.94 -5.92 10.71
N THR A 254 -9.67 -5.90 10.34
CA THR A 254 -9.19 -6.24 8.99
C THR A 254 -8.65 -7.66 8.98
N MET A 255 -9.02 -8.43 7.96
CA MET A 255 -8.64 -9.83 7.83
C MET A 255 -8.03 -10.11 6.46
N GLU A 256 -6.84 -10.70 6.45
CA GLU A 256 -6.26 -11.43 5.35
C GLU A 256 -6.28 -12.91 5.70
N ALA A 257 -6.90 -13.74 4.85
CA ALA A 257 -7.11 -15.14 5.15
C ALA A 257 -6.76 -16.04 3.96
N ASP A 258 -7.21 -17.30 4.04
CA ASP A 258 -7.00 -18.34 3.03
C ASP A 258 -7.26 -17.85 1.61
N SER A 259 -6.44 -18.27 0.66
CA SER A 259 -6.57 -17.84 -0.72
C SER A 259 -6.29 -18.99 -1.71
N LEU A 260 -7.21 -19.20 -2.62
CA LEU A 260 -7.05 -20.15 -3.72
C LEU A 260 -6.71 -19.40 -5.01
N ASN A 261 -5.53 -18.81 -5.03
CA ASN A 261 -5.05 -18.00 -6.15
C ASN A 261 -4.93 -18.85 -7.43
N CYS A 262 -5.23 -18.24 -8.56
CA CYS A 262 -5.14 -18.90 -9.86
C CYS A 262 -4.09 -18.26 -10.77
N CYS A 263 -3.53 -19.11 -11.64
CA CYS A 263 -2.77 -18.68 -12.80
C CYS A 263 -3.44 -19.25 -14.04
N VAL A 264 -3.88 -18.37 -14.93
CA VAL A 264 -4.60 -18.73 -16.16
C VAL A 264 -3.67 -18.55 -17.36
N LEU A 265 -3.55 -19.57 -18.18
CA LEU A 265 -2.89 -19.49 -19.49
C LEU A 265 -3.92 -19.03 -20.51
N GLY A 266 -3.66 -17.93 -21.22
CA GLY A 266 -4.52 -17.45 -22.28
C GLY A 266 -4.60 -18.45 -23.45
N GLU A 267 -5.76 -18.51 -24.12
CA GLU A 267 -5.95 -19.38 -25.27
C GLU A 267 -5.11 -18.96 -26.50
N ASP A 268 -4.66 -17.70 -26.51
CA ASP A 268 -3.77 -17.12 -27.52
C ASP A 268 -2.31 -17.55 -27.37
N VAL A 269 -1.94 -18.20 -26.26
CA VAL A 269 -0.56 -18.59 -25.96
C VAL A 269 -0.35 -20.04 -26.39
N THR A 270 0.66 -20.28 -27.23
CA THR A 270 1.09 -21.63 -27.68
C THR A 270 2.46 -21.99 -27.10
N PRO A 271 2.86 -23.29 -27.09
CA PRO A 271 4.14 -23.72 -26.54
C PRO A 271 5.38 -23.05 -27.14
N GLU A 272 5.28 -22.53 -28.36
CA GLU A 272 6.36 -21.86 -29.08
C GLU A 272 6.54 -20.39 -28.68
N GLN A 273 5.54 -19.79 -28.01
CA GLN A 273 5.56 -18.39 -27.60
C GLN A 273 6.27 -18.20 -26.27
N PRO A 274 6.94 -17.05 -26.05
CA PRO A 274 7.65 -16.75 -24.81
C PRO A 274 6.73 -16.78 -23.57
N GLU A 275 5.47 -16.38 -23.72
CA GLU A 275 4.45 -16.39 -22.67
C GLU A 275 4.26 -17.78 -22.06
N PHE A 276 4.37 -18.85 -22.85
CA PHE A 276 4.27 -20.22 -22.33
C PHE A 276 5.38 -20.52 -21.32
N ALA A 277 6.62 -20.18 -21.67
CA ALA A 277 7.75 -20.38 -20.77
C ALA A 277 7.65 -19.51 -19.50
N LEU A 278 7.07 -18.29 -19.63
CA LEU A 278 6.78 -17.41 -18.51
C LEU A 278 5.74 -18.01 -17.56
N PHE A 279 4.66 -18.55 -18.11
CA PHE A 279 3.62 -19.25 -17.35
C PHE A 279 4.20 -20.41 -16.52
N ILE A 280 4.96 -21.30 -17.16
CA ILE A 280 5.60 -22.43 -16.47
C ILE A 280 6.55 -21.96 -15.37
N ARG A 281 7.35 -20.92 -15.66
CA ARG A 281 8.28 -20.34 -14.69
C ARG A 281 7.55 -19.78 -13.47
N GLU A 282 6.47 -19.04 -13.71
CA GLU A 282 5.69 -18.40 -12.67
C GLU A 282 5.02 -19.43 -11.76
N VAL A 283 4.38 -20.44 -12.32
CA VAL A 283 3.75 -21.54 -11.57
C VAL A 283 4.78 -22.26 -10.69
N VAL A 284 5.90 -22.70 -11.25
CA VAL A 284 6.93 -23.43 -10.50
C VAL A 284 7.51 -22.56 -9.38
N ARG A 285 7.78 -21.27 -9.65
CA ARG A 285 8.28 -20.33 -8.64
C ARG A 285 7.30 -20.21 -7.48
N GLU A 286 6.02 -19.99 -7.76
CA GLU A 286 5.01 -19.80 -6.72
C GLU A 286 4.68 -21.06 -5.93
N MET A 287 4.83 -22.24 -6.53
CA MET A 287 4.71 -23.53 -5.83
C MET A 287 5.87 -23.79 -4.87
N THR A 288 7.09 -23.33 -5.19
CA THR A 288 8.32 -23.73 -4.48
C THR A 288 8.88 -22.65 -3.56
N ALA A 289 8.62 -21.36 -3.83
CA ALA A 289 9.03 -20.27 -2.94
C ALA A 289 8.44 -20.45 -1.54
N LYS A 290 9.27 -20.36 -0.50
CA LYS A 290 8.89 -20.61 0.89
C LYS A 290 8.21 -21.97 1.11
N ALA A 291 8.59 -22.99 0.33
CA ALA A 291 7.93 -24.30 0.27
C ALA A 291 6.40 -24.18 0.06
N GLY A 292 5.98 -23.24 -0.79
CA GLY A 292 4.56 -22.97 -1.07
C GLY A 292 3.76 -22.36 0.07
N GLN A 293 4.39 -22.01 1.21
CA GLN A 293 3.73 -21.40 2.35
C GLN A 293 3.57 -19.88 2.15
N LYS A 294 2.87 -19.51 1.08
CA LYS A 294 2.55 -18.13 0.73
C LYS A 294 1.05 -17.96 0.60
N CYS A 295 0.49 -16.93 1.21
CA CYS A 295 -0.92 -16.57 1.04
C CYS A 295 -1.27 -16.29 -0.44
N THR A 296 -0.29 -15.85 -1.23
CA THR A 296 -0.42 -15.56 -2.66
C THR A 296 0.03 -16.72 -3.57
N ALA A 297 0.46 -17.88 -3.06
CA ALA A 297 0.92 -18.97 -3.91
C ALA A 297 -0.17 -19.42 -4.91
N ILE A 298 0.26 -19.81 -6.11
CA ILE A 298 -0.65 -20.36 -7.12
C ILE A 298 -1.10 -21.74 -6.68
N ARG A 299 -2.39 -21.89 -6.39
CA ARG A 299 -3.02 -23.14 -5.98
C ARG A 299 -3.77 -23.81 -7.12
N ARG A 300 -4.27 -23.01 -8.08
CA ARG A 300 -5.07 -23.47 -9.20
C ARG A 300 -4.44 -23.03 -10.51
N ILE A 301 -4.03 -24.00 -11.33
CA ILE A 301 -3.39 -23.79 -12.62
C ILE A 301 -4.44 -24.08 -13.68
N ILE A 302 -4.89 -23.06 -14.42
CA ILE A 302 -6.04 -23.12 -15.32
C ILE A 302 -5.56 -22.93 -16.75
N VAL A 303 -5.71 -23.97 -17.60
CA VAL A 303 -5.13 -23.99 -18.94
C VAL A 303 -6.14 -24.41 -20.01
N PRO A 304 -5.96 -24.03 -21.28
CA PRO A 304 -6.79 -24.52 -22.36
C PRO A 304 -6.73 -26.05 -22.45
N LEU A 305 -7.86 -26.73 -22.69
CA LEU A 305 -7.92 -28.17 -22.82
C LEU A 305 -6.92 -28.72 -23.87
N ALA A 306 -6.74 -28.00 -24.97
CA ALA A 306 -5.81 -28.37 -26.03
C ALA A 306 -4.33 -28.36 -25.62
N GLN A 307 -3.98 -27.72 -24.52
CA GLN A 307 -2.59 -27.51 -24.08
C GLN A 307 -2.22 -28.36 -22.83
N ILE A 308 -3.14 -29.14 -22.31
CA ILE A 308 -2.95 -29.87 -21.05
C ILE A 308 -1.67 -30.71 -21.03
N ASN A 309 -1.39 -31.45 -22.10
CA ASN A 309 -0.20 -32.30 -22.17
C ASN A 309 1.09 -31.48 -22.20
N ALA A 310 1.15 -30.44 -23.05
CA ALA A 310 2.33 -29.60 -23.15
C ALA A 310 2.64 -28.90 -21.83
N VAL A 311 1.60 -28.39 -21.14
CA VAL A 311 1.77 -27.73 -19.83
C VAL A 311 2.18 -28.73 -18.77
N SER A 312 1.53 -29.92 -18.71
CA SER A 312 1.86 -30.97 -17.75
C SER A 312 3.31 -31.40 -17.88
N ASP A 313 3.75 -31.75 -19.10
CA ASP A 313 5.12 -32.20 -19.36
C ASP A 313 6.15 -31.11 -18.98
N ALA A 314 5.88 -29.86 -19.32
CA ALA A 314 6.75 -28.73 -18.99
C ALA A 314 6.85 -28.47 -17.48
N LEU A 315 5.74 -28.56 -16.75
CA LEU A 315 5.71 -28.43 -15.30
C LEU A 315 6.46 -29.57 -14.62
N LEU A 316 6.19 -30.82 -15.00
CA LEU A 316 6.87 -32.00 -14.48
C LEU A 316 8.39 -31.92 -14.72
N SER A 317 8.81 -31.57 -15.93
CA SER A 317 10.24 -31.43 -16.27
C SER A 317 10.94 -30.39 -15.38
N ARG A 318 10.27 -29.32 -14.96
CA ARG A 318 10.85 -28.30 -14.10
C ARG A 318 10.76 -28.65 -12.62
N LEU A 319 9.64 -29.19 -12.16
CA LEU A 319 9.44 -29.59 -10.77
C LEU A 319 10.38 -30.70 -10.32
N HIS A 320 10.69 -31.67 -11.20
CA HIS A 320 11.69 -32.73 -10.94
C HIS A 320 13.11 -32.18 -10.68
N LYS A 321 13.41 -30.98 -11.14
CA LYS A 321 14.71 -30.30 -10.93
C LYS A 321 14.77 -29.49 -9.64
N VAL A 322 13.69 -29.45 -8.85
CA VAL A 322 13.63 -28.74 -7.58
C VAL A 322 14.25 -29.61 -6.50
N THR A 323 15.43 -29.22 -6.05
CA THR A 323 16.13 -29.87 -4.94
C THR A 323 15.53 -29.42 -3.62
N VAL A 324 14.91 -30.36 -2.90
CA VAL A 324 14.36 -30.15 -1.55
C VAL A 324 15.38 -30.59 -0.51
N GLY A 325 15.64 -29.76 0.49
CA GLY A 325 16.63 -30.11 1.52
C GLY A 325 16.94 -28.98 2.47
N ASP A 326 18.06 -29.14 3.20
CA ASP A 326 18.57 -28.09 4.08
C ASP A 326 19.07 -26.89 3.24
N PRO A 327 18.47 -25.68 3.43
CA PRO A 327 18.88 -24.50 2.69
C PRO A 327 20.33 -24.05 2.88
N ALA A 328 21.01 -24.55 3.91
CA ALA A 328 22.43 -24.32 4.11
C ALA A 328 23.33 -25.10 3.11
N GLN A 329 22.78 -26.13 2.44
CA GLN A 329 23.49 -26.91 1.45
C GLN A 329 23.41 -26.26 0.06
N GLU A 330 24.54 -26.29 -0.66
CA GLU A 330 24.59 -25.75 -2.01
C GLU A 330 23.65 -26.50 -2.96
N GLY A 331 22.97 -25.77 -3.84
CA GLY A 331 22.05 -26.34 -4.84
C GLY A 331 20.64 -26.59 -4.34
N VAL A 332 20.35 -26.48 -3.06
CA VAL A 332 18.98 -26.59 -2.53
C VAL A 332 18.14 -25.41 -2.98
N LYS A 333 16.97 -25.70 -3.57
CA LYS A 333 16.05 -24.70 -4.14
C LYS A 333 14.82 -24.48 -3.26
N MET A 334 14.43 -25.47 -2.46
CA MET A 334 13.26 -25.42 -1.58
C MET A 334 13.63 -26.02 -0.21
N GLY A 335 13.32 -25.31 0.85
CA GLY A 335 13.52 -25.77 2.22
C GLY A 335 12.33 -26.56 2.77
N ALA A 336 12.23 -26.62 4.10
CA ALA A 336 11.15 -27.30 4.81
C ALA A 336 9.93 -26.40 5.05
N LEU A 337 8.80 -27.01 5.35
CA LEU A 337 7.67 -26.36 6.00
C LEU A 337 8.07 -25.92 7.41
N VAL A 338 7.31 -25.02 8.01
CA VAL A 338 7.69 -24.39 9.28
C VAL A 338 7.86 -25.36 10.44
N ASN A 339 7.10 -26.46 10.48
CA ASN A 339 7.16 -27.51 11.49
C ASN A 339 6.44 -28.78 11.03
N SER A 340 6.48 -29.83 11.85
CA SER A 340 5.83 -31.12 11.57
C SER A 340 4.30 -31.04 11.57
N GLU A 341 3.70 -30.16 12.39
CA GLU A 341 2.24 -29.95 12.40
C GLU A 341 1.78 -29.45 11.02
N GLN A 342 2.47 -28.43 10.49
CA GLN A 342 2.17 -27.90 9.14
C GLN A 342 2.37 -28.94 8.05
N ARG A 343 3.40 -29.80 8.16
CA ARG A 343 3.61 -30.92 7.22
C ARG A 343 2.44 -31.89 7.24
N GLN A 344 1.92 -32.22 8.42
CA GLN A 344 0.76 -33.08 8.56
C GLN A 344 -0.50 -32.43 7.96
N ASP A 345 -0.75 -31.17 8.24
CA ASP A 345 -1.91 -30.42 7.70
C ASP A 345 -1.90 -30.38 6.17
N VAL A 346 -0.71 -30.20 5.56
CA VAL A 346 -0.55 -30.26 4.10
C VAL A 346 -0.84 -31.65 3.57
N GLN A 347 -0.33 -32.72 4.23
CA GLN A 347 -0.59 -34.10 3.83
C GLN A 347 -2.08 -34.44 3.90
N GLU A 348 -2.76 -34.02 4.97
CA GLU A 348 -4.21 -34.22 5.11
C GLU A 348 -5.00 -33.51 4.02
N SER A 349 -4.58 -32.29 3.65
CA SER A 349 -5.20 -31.52 2.59
C SER A 349 -5.01 -32.16 1.22
N VAL A 350 -3.81 -32.69 0.94
CA VAL A 350 -3.53 -33.48 -0.29
C VAL A 350 -4.39 -34.72 -0.32
N ASN A 351 -4.48 -35.48 0.77
CA ASN A 351 -5.29 -36.69 0.85
C ASN A 351 -6.78 -36.40 0.58
N LYS A 352 -7.31 -35.29 1.09
CA LYS A 352 -8.70 -34.84 0.81
C LYS A 352 -8.92 -34.51 -0.66
N LEU A 353 -7.95 -33.88 -1.32
CA LEU A 353 -8.02 -33.59 -2.76
C LEU A 353 -7.97 -34.87 -3.61
N ILE A 354 -7.10 -35.84 -3.25
CA ILE A 354 -7.04 -37.15 -3.91
C ILE A 354 -8.37 -37.91 -3.72
N ALA A 355 -8.89 -37.94 -2.49
CA ALA A 355 -10.17 -38.58 -2.20
C ALA A 355 -11.36 -37.92 -2.94
N ALA A 356 -11.25 -36.66 -3.29
CA ALA A 356 -12.23 -35.95 -4.12
C ALA A 356 -12.10 -36.20 -5.62
N GLY A 357 -11.13 -37.03 -6.07
CA GLY A 357 -10.94 -37.44 -7.46
C GLY A 357 -9.80 -36.73 -8.20
N CYS A 358 -8.91 -36.05 -7.50
CA CYS A 358 -7.70 -35.50 -8.12
C CYS A 358 -6.65 -36.60 -8.31
N GLU A 359 -6.01 -36.62 -9.48
CA GLU A 359 -4.90 -37.51 -9.80
C GLU A 359 -3.56 -36.90 -9.37
N VAL A 360 -2.65 -37.71 -8.85
CA VAL A 360 -1.29 -37.24 -8.50
C VAL A 360 -0.39 -37.36 -9.72
N LEU A 361 0.07 -36.25 -10.25
CA LEU A 361 1.06 -36.21 -11.33
C LEU A 361 2.50 -36.21 -10.81
N LEU A 362 2.74 -35.64 -9.64
CA LEU A 362 4.05 -35.57 -8.98
C LEU A 362 3.87 -35.42 -7.47
N GLY A 363 4.75 -36.04 -6.68
CA GLY A 363 4.78 -35.89 -5.22
C GLY A 363 3.61 -36.61 -4.53
N GLY A 364 2.88 -35.89 -3.69
CA GLY A 364 1.67 -36.40 -3.01
C GLY A 364 1.90 -36.97 -1.62
N GLU A 365 3.09 -37.47 -1.32
CA GLU A 365 3.40 -38.06 -0.02
C GLU A 365 4.69 -37.51 0.59
N ALA A 366 4.65 -37.19 1.87
CA ALA A 366 5.79 -36.82 2.67
C ALA A 366 6.18 -37.92 3.62
N ASP A 367 7.48 -38.05 3.92
CA ASP A 367 7.93 -38.93 5.00
C ASP A 367 7.61 -38.30 6.35
N LEU A 368 6.47 -38.68 6.92
CA LEU A 368 6.00 -38.18 8.20
C LEU A 368 6.84 -38.66 9.40
N SER A 369 7.71 -39.66 9.22
CA SER A 369 8.65 -40.14 10.24
C SER A 369 9.94 -39.33 10.32
N ALA A 370 10.26 -38.57 9.28
CA ALA A 370 11.45 -37.74 9.24
C ALA A 370 11.40 -36.62 10.29
N ALA A 371 12.54 -36.32 10.92
CA ALA A 371 12.65 -35.26 11.91
C ALA A 371 12.39 -33.87 11.33
N GLY A 372 12.85 -33.60 10.10
CA GLY A 372 12.62 -32.35 9.38
C GLY A 372 11.24 -32.27 8.74
N ALA A 373 10.71 -31.08 8.62
CA ALA A 373 9.36 -30.85 8.08
C ALA A 373 9.36 -30.73 6.52
N PHE A 374 10.11 -31.55 5.83
CA PHE A 374 10.17 -31.52 4.37
C PHE A 374 8.89 -32.06 3.73
N PHE A 375 8.51 -31.46 2.61
CA PHE A 375 7.39 -31.89 1.77
C PHE A 375 7.78 -31.78 0.29
N PRO A 376 7.53 -32.80 -0.55
CA PRO A 376 7.88 -32.72 -1.96
C PRO A 376 6.97 -31.74 -2.72
N PRO A 377 7.46 -31.07 -3.79
CA PRO A 377 6.58 -30.37 -4.73
C PRO A 377 5.51 -31.36 -5.24
N THR A 378 4.25 -30.95 -5.11
CA THR A 378 3.11 -31.82 -5.42
C THR A 378 2.24 -31.15 -6.48
N LEU A 379 2.11 -31.83 -7.63
CA LEU A 379 1.23 -31.43 -8.71
C LEU A 379 0.08 -32.43 -8.82
N LEU A 380 -1.13 -31.92 -8.63
CA LEU A 380 -2.37 -32.68 -8.80
C LEU A 380 -3.02 -32.29 -10.13
N TYR A 381 -3.81 -33.19 -10.70
CA TYR A 381 -4.66 -32.94 -11.87
C TYR A 381 -6.12 -33.21 -11.53
N CYS A 382 -6.99 -32.25 -11.88
CA CYS A 382 -8.44 -32.37 -11.75
C CYS A 382 -9.06 -32.35 -13.16
N SER A 383 -9.56 -33.48 -13.62
CA SER A 383 -10.17 -33.63 -14.95
C SER A 383 -11.56 -33.00 -15.04
N GLN A 384 -12.29 -32.90 -13.92
CA GLN A 384 -13.66 -32.39 -13.84
C GLN A 384 -13.78 -31.30 -12.78
N PRO A 385 -13.17 -30.11 -13.02
CA PRO A 385 -13.13 -29.05 -12.02
C PRO A 385 -14.51 -28.49 -11.66
N ASP A 386 -15.49 -28.54 -12.58
CA ASP A 386 -16.87 -28.10 -12.33
C ASP A 386 -17.60 -29.03 -11.33
N GLU A 387 -17.24 -30.29 -11.29
CA GLU A 387 -17.87 -31.32 -10.46
C GLU A 387 -17.08 -31.66 -9.19
N THR A 388 -15.90 -31.04 -9.04
CA THR A 388 -14.99 -31.29 -7.91
C THR A 388 -14.83 -30.02 -7.05
N PRO A 389 -15.81 -29.66 -6.23
CA PRO A 389 -15.76 -28.42 -5.44
C PRO A 389 -14.57 -28.36 -4.47
N ALA A 390 -13.99 -29.50 -4.10
CA ALA A 390 -12.83 -29.59 -3.22
C ALA A 390 -11.62 -28.79 -3.74
N VAL A 391 -11.37 -28.77 -5.06
CA VAL A 391 -10.25 -28.00 -5.65
C VAL A 391 -10.43 -26.48 -5.57
N HIS A 392 -11.66 -26.03 -5.30
CA HIS A 392 -12.02 -24.65 -5.11
C HIS A 392 -12.29 -24.31 -3.63
N ALA A 393 -12.14 -25.28 -2.72
CA ALA A 393 -12.43 -25.11 -1.31
C ALA A 393 -11.23 -25.41 -0.40
N ILE A 394 -10.38 -26.36 -0.75
CA ILE A 394 -9.27 -26.80 0.10
C ILE A 394 -7.97 -26.09 -0.31
N GLU A 395 -7.39 -25.35 0.62
CA GLU A 395 -6.05 -24.80 0.49
C GLU A 395 -5.04 -25.71 1.21
N ALA A 396 -4.18 -26.40 0.43
CA ALA A 396 -3.01 -27.07 0.97
C ALA A 396 -1.88 -26.04 1.09
N PHE A 397 -1.65 -25.50 2.31
CA PHE A 397 -0.69 -24.42 2.53
C PHE A 397 0.76 -24.92 2.55
N GLY A 398 1.20 -25.43 1.42
CA GLY A 398 2.49 -26.07 1.13
C GLY A 398 2.80 -26.04 -0.37
N PRO A 399 3.80 -26.78 -0.85
CA PRO A 399 4.23 -26.77 -2.25
C PRO A 399 3.29 -27.59 -3.14
N VAL A 400 2.00 -27.28 -3.11
CA VAL A 400 0.91 -28.03 -3.75
C VAL A 400 0.10 -27.12 -4.67
N ALA A 401 -0.14 -27.57 -5.91
CA ALA A 401 -1.07 -26.92 -6.82
C ALA A 401 -1.84 -27.96 -7.65
N THR A 402 -3.04 -27.57 -8.10
CA THR A 402 -3.92 -28.42 -8.92
C THR A 402 -4.04 -27.84 -10.32
N LEU A 403 -3.67 -28.64 -11.32
CA LEU A 403 -3.84 -28.37 -12.74
C LEU A 403 -5.26 -28.74 -13.16
N MET A 404 -5.91 -27.86 -13.91
CA MET A 404 -7.27 -28.06 -14.44
C MET A 404 -7.43 -27.39 -15.80
N THR A 405 -8.40 -27.86 -16.59
CA THR A 405 -8.61 -27.37 -17.94
C THR A 405 -9.88 -26.55 -18.08
N TYR A 406 -9.84 -25.60 -19.02
CA TYR A 406 -11.02 -24.88 -19.47
C TYR A 406 -11.32 -25.12 -20.95
N ARG A 407 -12.60 -24.99 -21.33
CA ARG A 407 -13.11 -25.23 -22.67
C ARG A 407 -13.14 -23.97 -23.54
N ASP A 408 -13.47 -22.85 -22.91
CA ASP A 408 -13.60 -21.55 -23.54
C ASP A 408 -13.33 -20.42 -22.51
N ARG A 409 -13.29 -19.18 -22.96
CA ARG A 409 -13.01 -17.98 -22.12
C ARG A 409 -13.97 -17.86 -20.94
N GLN A 410 -15.27 -18.11 -21.18
CA GLN A 410 -16.28 -17.99 -20.12
C GLN A 410 -16.08 -19.05 -19.04
N HIS A 411 -15.66 -20.24 -19.42
CA HIS A 411 -15.31 -21.30 -18.49
C HIS A 411 -14.03 -20.96 -17.70
N ALA A 412 -13.01 -20.39 -18.36
CA ALA A 412 -11.81 -19.89 -17.67
C ALA A 412 -12.15 -18.86 -16.59
N LEU A 413 -13.03 -17.91 -16.91
CA LEU A 413 -13.54 -16.90 -15.95
C LEU A 413 -14.31 -17.54 -14.79
N THR A 414 -15.12 -18.57 -15.08
CA THR A 414 -15.87 -19.30 -14.04
C THR A 414 -14.92 -20.01 -13.08
N LEU A 415 -13.93 -20.74 -13.59
CA LEU A 415 -12.92 -21.40 -12.77
C LEU A 415 -12.07 -20.40 -11.98
N ALA A 416 -11.68 -19.30 -12.60
CA ALA A 416 -10.90 -18.26 -11.90
C ALA A 416 -11.64 -17.75 -10.65
N ARG A 417 -12.96 -17.52 -10.76
CA ARG A 417 -13.80 -17.04 -9.66
C ARG A 417 -14.20 -18.11 -8.63
N ALA A 418 -14.13 -19.38 -8.99
CA ALA A 418 -14.62 -20.48 -8.16
C ALA A 418 -13.93 -20.60 -6.78
N GLY A 419 -12.76 -19.96 -6.59
CA GLY A 419 -12.08 -19.90 -5.30
C GLY A 419 -12.81 -19.13 -4.20
N GLY A 420 -13.93 -18.48 -4.49
CA GLY A 420 -14.76 -17.76 -3.51
C GLY A 420 -14.15 -16.47 -2.98
N GLY A 421 -13.12 -15.96 -3.65
CA GLY A 421 -12.31 -14.82 -3.28
C GLY A 421 -10.83 -15.18 -3.16
N SER A 422 -9.96 -14.35 -3.71
CA SER A 422 -8.52 -14.59 -3.74
C SER A 422 -7.73 -13.31 -3.54
N LEU A 423 -6.55 -13.41 -2.97
CA LEU A 423 -5.60 -12.31 -2.81
C LEU A 423 -4.99 -11.92 -4.17
N ALA A 424 -4.64 -12.91 -4.97
CA ALA A 424 -3.98 -12.70 -6.25
C ALA A 424 -4.50 -13.62 -7.36
N GLY A 425 -4.41 -13.16 -8.60
CA GLY A 425 -4.59 -13.93 -9.81
C GLY A 425 -3.57 -13.50 -10.86
N THR A 426 -3.24 -14.40 -11.79
CA THR A 426 -2.42 -14.05 -12.96
C THR A 426 -3.10 -14.55 -14.22
N LEU A 427 -3.15 -13.72 -15.24
CA LEU A 427 -3.40 -14.12 -16.62
C LEU A 427 -2.11 -13.95 -17.42
N VAL A 428 -1.71 -15.01 -18.11
CA VAL A 428 -0.57 -14.96 -19.04
C VAL A 428 -1.13 -14.92 -20.46
N THR A 429 -0.93 -13.81 -21.17
CA THR A 429 -1.50 -13.55 -22.51
C THR A 429 -0.71 -12.46 -23.21
N ALA A 430 -0.61 -12.53 -24.55
CA ALA A 430 -0.12 -11.45 -25.39
C ALA A 430 -1.27 -10.52 -25.87
N SER A 431 -2.54 -10.91 -25.67
CA SER A 431 -3.72 -10.19 -26.14
C SER A 431 -4.25 -9.20 -25.11
N GLY A 432 -4.20 -7.90 -25.43
CA GLY A 432 -4.80 -6.86 -24.61
C GLY A 432 -6.33 -6.95 -24.54
N GLU A 433 -6.99 -7.48 -25.57
CA GLU A 433 -8.44 -7.71 -25.57
C GLU A 433 -8.82 -8.81 -24.57
N LEU A 434 -8.12 -9.95 -24.61
CA LEU A 434 -8.31 -11.04 -23.68
C LEU A 434 -8.05 -10.58 -22.22
N ALA A 435 -6.98 -9.80 -22.03
CA ALA A 435 -6.67 -9.23 -20.72
C ALA A 435 -7.81 -8.35 -20.20
N ARG A 436 -8.37 -7.47 -21.05
CA ARG A 436 -9.50 -6.63 -20.67
C ARG A 436 -10.74 -7.45 -20.30
N GLU A 437 -11.08 -8.44 -21.12
CA GLU A 437 -12.21 -9.35 -20.86
C GLU A 437 -12.04 -10.07 -19.52
N PHE A 438 -10.83 -10.59 -19.27
CA PHE A 438 -10.51 -11.26 -18.02
C PHE A 438 -10.64 -10.34 -16.81
N ILE A 439 -10.15 -9.10 -16.88
CA ILE A 439 -10.30 -8.13 -15.79
C ILE A 439 -11.78 -7.84 -15.52
N LEU A 440 -12.57 -7.58 -16.55
CA LEU A 440 -14.01 -7.30 -16.38
C LEU A 440 -14.78 -8.49 -15.77
N GLY A 441 -14.36 -9.71 -16.10
CA GLY A 441 -14.99 -10.92 -15.60
C GLY A 441 -14.50 -11.39 -14.23
N ALA A 442 -13.21 -11.23 -13.90
CA ALA A 442 -12.56 -11.85 -12.75
C ALA A 442 -12.18 -10.89 -11.61
N ALA A 443 -12.03 -9.57 -11.87
CA ALA A 443 -11.50 -8.64 -10.88
C ALA A 443 -12.30 -8.61 -9.56
N ARG A 444 -13.62 -8.78 -9.63
CA ARG A 444 -14.48 -8.83 -8.43
C ARG A 444 -14.21 -9.99 -7.47
N ALA A 445 -13.46 -11.01 -7.92
CA ALA A 445 -13.09 -12.18 -7.11
C ALA A 445 -11.62 -12.15 -6.64
N HIS A 446 -10.86 -11.10 -6.98
CA HIS A 446 -9.43 -11.01 -6.69
C HIS A 446 -9.08 -9.65 -6.10
N GLY A 447 -8.17 -9.61 -5.14
CA GLY A 447 -7.61 -8.37 -4.64
C GLY A 447 -6.62 -7.73 -5.62
N ARG A 448 -5.83 -8.57 -6.30
CA ARG A 448 -4.84 -8.15 -7.30
C ARG A 448 -4.82 -9.12 -8.47
N ILE A 449 -4.69 -8.59 -9.69
CA ILE A 449 -4.49 -9.38 -10.89
C ILE A 449 -3.22 -8.90 -11.60
N GLN A 450 -2.34 -9.83 -11.91
CA GLN A 450 -1.18 -9.62 -12.78
C GLN A 450 -1.52 -10.05 -14.20
N ILE A 451 -1.22 -9.19 -15.16
CA ILE A 451 -1.17 -9.56 -16.58
C ILE A 451 0.29 -9.73 -16.94
N LEU A 452 0.68 -10.93 -17.34
CA LEU A 452 2.06 -11.29 -17.62
C LEU A 452 2.24 -11.62 -19.12
N ASN A 453 3.19 -10.95 -19.75
CA ASN A 453 3.60 -11.19 -21.13
C ASN A 453 5.11 -10.96 -21.27
N GLU A 454 5.66 -11.14 -22.49
CA GLU A 454 7.07 -10.95 -22.77
C GLU A 454 7.53 -9.54 -22.39
N ALA A 455 6.76 -8.51 -22.75
CA ALA A 455 7.12 -7.11 -22.49
C ALA A 455 7.27 -6.76 -21.00
N SER A 456 6.48 -7.41 -20.12
CA SER A 456 6.54 -7.20 -18.68
C SER A 456 7.47 -8.16 -17.94
N SER A 457 8.00 -9.18 -18.62
CA SER A 457 8.65 -10.35 -17.99
C SER A 457 9.95 -10.05 -17.26
N VAL A 458 10.70 -9.03 -17.69
CA VAL A 458 12.02 -8.65 -17.15
C VAL A 458 11.87 -7.88 -15.85
N GLU A 459 10.88 -6.98 -15.76
CA GLU A 459 10.69 -6.06 -14.63
C GLU A 459 9.57 -6.49 -13.68
N SER A 460 8.81 -7.54 -14.04
CA SER A 460 7.72 -8.05 -13.21
C SER A 460 8.25 -8.53 -11.86
N THR A 461 7.64 -8.04 -10.78
CA THR A 461 7.90 -8.54 -9.42
C THR A 461 7.26 -9.89 -9.16
N GLY A 462 6.35 -10.34 -10.04
CA GLY A 462 5.69 -11.64 -10.03
C GLY A 462 4.35 -11.67 -9.33
N HIS A 463 3.67 -12.80 -9.53
CA HIS A 463 2.32 -13.09 -9.01
C HIS A 463 2.19 -12.80 -7.51
N GLY A 464 3.13 -13.30 -6.74
CA GLY A 464 3.04 -13.36 -5.29
C GLY A 464 3.59 -12.14 -4.54
N SER A 465 4.05 -11.07 -5.21
CA SER A 465 4.71 -9.94 -4.55
C SER A 465 3.73 -8.80 -4.25
N PRO A 466 3.29 -8.60 -3.00
CA PRO A 466 2.49 -7.44 -2.61
C PRO A 466 3.39 -6.21 -2.49
N LEU A 467 3.22 -5.24 -3.39
CA LEU A 467 3.94 -3.96 -3.32
C LEU A 467 3.20 -3.00 -2.38
N PRO A 468 3.91 -2.20 -1.56
CA PRO A 468 3.30 -1.29 -0.59
C PRO A 468 2.33 -0.26 -1.19
N GLN A 469 2.51 0.10 -2.47
CA GLN A 469 1.63 1.03 -3.18
C GLN A 469 0.33 0.38 -3.65
N LEU A 470 0.29 -0.95 -3.75
CA LEU A 470 -0.85 -1.72 -4.22
C LEU A 470 -1.60 -2.35 -3.04
N VAL A 471 -2.89 -2.54 -3.22
CA VAL A 471 -3.70 -3.25 -2.22
C VAL A 471 -3.19 -4.68 -2.04
N HIS A 472 -3.07 -5.11 -0.79
CA HIS A 472 -2.89 -6.49 -0.39
C HIS A 472 -4.09 -6.89 0.46
N GLY A 473 -4.87 -7.83 -0.04
CA GLY A 473 -6.15 -8.24 0.50
C GLY A 473 -6.97 -8.87 -0.61
N GLY A 474 -8.18 -9.27 -0.32
CA GLY A 474 -9.06 -9.85 -1.33
C GLY A 474 -10.48 -10.06 -0.81
N PRO A 475 -11.47 -10.17 -1.71
CA PRO A 475 -12.86 -10.33 -1.32
C PRO A 475 -13.16 -11.73 -0.77
N GLY A 476 -14.32 -11.88 -0.17
CA GLY A 476 -14.89 -13.16 0.24
C GLY A 476 -13.97 -13.95 1.17
N ARG A 477 -13.58 -15.15 0.74
CA ARG A 477 -12.73 -16.07 1.50
C ARG A 477 -11.39 -15.46 1.91
N ALA A 478 -10.83 -14.58 1.09
CA ALA A 478 -9.57 -13.89 1.40
C ALA A 478 -9.69 -12.88 2.55
N GLY A 479 -10.87 -12.73 3.15
CA GLY A 479 -11.10 -11.99 4.38
C GLY A 479 -11.85 -10.68 4.21
N GLY A 480 -11.89 -10.10 3.01
CA GLY A 480 -12.52 -8.80 2.74
C GLY A 480 -11.71 -7.62 3.27
N GLY A 481 -10.51 -7.85 3.79
CA GLY A 481 -9.60 -6.82 4.28
C GLY A 481 -8.86 -6.11 3.15
N GLU A 482 -8.31 -4.96 3.47
CA GLU A 482 -7.48 -4.18 2.57
C GLU A 482 -6.27 -3.70 3.35
N GLU A 483 -5.14 -4.36 3.13
CA GLU A 483 -3.84 -4.00 3.71
C GLU A 483 -2.96 -3.38 2.62
N LEU A 484 -1.99 -2.56 2.99
CA LEU A 484 -1.18 -1.79 2.06
C LEU A 484 -2.07 -0.85 1.18
N GLY A 485 -1.65 -0.55 -0.04
CA GLY A 485 -2.40 0.37 -0.92
C GLY A 485 -2.02 1.84 -0.72
N GLY A 486 -0.77 2.09 -0.41
CA GLY A 486 -0.21 3.42 -0.20
C GLY A 486 -0.87 4.14 0.98
N LEU A 487 -1.21 5.42 0.82
CA LEU A 487 -1.81 6.20 1.91
C LEU A 487 -3.21 5.74 2.32
N ARG A 488 -3.86 4.90 1.52
CA ARG A 488 -5.17 4.35 1.87
C ARG A 488 -5.11 3.49 3.13
N SER A 489 -4.05 2.71 3.31
CA SER A 489 -3.84 1.91 4.52
C SER A 489 -3.56 2.78 5.75
N VAL A 490 -2.92 3.94 5.61
CA VAL A 490 -2.73 4.90 6.70
C VAL A 490 -4.08 5.40 7.22
N LYS A 491 -5.02 5.71 6.30
CA LYS A 491 -6.37 6.16 6.67
C LYS A 491 -7.16 5.12 7.49
N HIS A 492 -6.86 3.83 7.34
CA HIS A 492 -7.48 2.76 8.13
C HIS A 492 -7.20 2.90 9.63
N TYR A 493 -6.02 3.40 9.99
CA TYR A 493 -5.60 3.66 11.37
C TYR A 493 -5.92 5.07 11.87
N MET A 494 -6.67 5.85 11.09
CA MET A 494 -7.06 7.21 11.43
C MET A 494 -8.59 7.32 11.59
N GLN A 495 -9.02 8.35 12.31
CA GLN A 495 -10.42 8.72 12.41
C GLN A 495 -10.73 9.79 11.36
N ARG A 496 -11.65 9.50 10.44
CA ARG A 496 -12.15 10.43 9.45
C ARG A 496 -13.39 11.15 9.98
N THR A 497 -13.37 12.49 9.99
CA THR A 497 -14.46 13.31 10.51
C THR A 497 -14.84 14.38 9.48
N ALA A 498 -16.15 14.53 9.23
CA ALA A 498 -16.66 15.64 8.44
C ALA A 498 -16.81 16.88 9.33
N VAL A 499 -16.07 17.94 9.01
CA VAL A 499 -16.12 19.24 9.71
C VAL A 499 -16.89 20.23 8.85
N GLN A 500 -17.90 20.88 9.41
CA GLN A 500 -18.75 21.84 8.73
C GLN A 500 -18.54 23.24 9.33
N GLY A 501 -18.45 24.26 8.47
CA GLY A 501 -18.26 25.63 8.93
C GLY A 501 -18.11 26.61 7.79
N SER A 502 -17.73 27.85 8.12
CA SER A 502 -17.34 28.81 7.09
C SER A 502 -16.01 28.41 6.44
N PRO A 503 -15.79 28.74 5.16
CA PRO A 503 -14.51 28.47 4.50
C PRO A 503 -13.30 28.97 5.29
N THR A 504 -13.39 30.14 5.93
CA THR A 504 -12.31 30.70 6.76
C THR A 504 -11.97 29.81 7.95
N MET A 505 -12.97 29.29 8.67
CA MET A 505 -12.73 28.37 9.78
C MET A 505 -12.13 27.05 9.32
N LEU A 506 -12.62 26.53 8.19
CA LEU A 506 -12.09 25.28 7.61
C LEU A 506 -10.64 25.45 7.11
N ALA A 507 -10.31 26.63 6.58
CA ALA A 507 -8.94 26.99 6.20
C ALA A 507 -8.00 27.03 7.42
N THR A 508 -8.44 27.66 8.50
CA THR A 508 -7.66 27.73 9.76
C THR A 508 -7.43 26.35 10.37
N ILE A 509 -8.47 25.49 10.42
CA ILE A 509 -8.37 24.12 10.97
C ILE A 509 -7.39 23.30 10.15
N GLY A 510 -7.43 23.39 8.82
CA GLY A 510 -6.58 22.58 7.93
C GLY A 510 -5.23 23.24 7.61
N GLN A 511 -4.90 24.39 8.18
CA GLN A 511 -3.69 25.19 7.88
C GLN A 511 -3.44 25.36 6.37
N GLN A 512 -4.54 25.44 5.62
CA GLN A 512 -4.52 25.52 4.17
C GLN A 512 -5.68 26.40 3.71
N TRP A 513 -5.36 27.45 2.94
CA TRP A 513 -6.40 28.30 2.39
C TRP A 513 -7.31 27.50 1.42
N VAL A 514 -8.61 27.76 1.52
CA VAL A 514 -9.62 27.19 0.64
C VAL A 514 -10.43 28.33 0.01
N ARG A 515 -10.95 28.09 -1.19
CA ARG A 515 -11.75 29.12 -1.88
C ARG A 515 -12.95 29.55 -1.04
N GLY A 516 -13.16 30.88 -0.99
CA GLY A 516 -14.19 31.50 -0.16
C GLY A 516 -13.74 31.84 1.27
N ALA A 517 -12.55 31.41 1.69
CA ALA A 517 -11.94 31.87 2.93
C ALA A 517 -11.42 33.31 2.80
N GLN A 518 -11.29 33.98 3.94
CA GLN A 518 -10.68 35.30 3.99
C GLN A 518 -9.27 35.26 3.41
N VAL A 519 -8.88 36.40 2.79
CA VAL A 519 -7.55 36.61 2.24
C VAL A 519 -6.88 37.75 2.97
N ASN A 520 -5.54 37.69 3.05
CA ASN A 520 -4.70 38.72 3.64
C ASN A 520 -4.00 39.49 2.50
N GLU A 521 -4.43 40.68 2.18
CA GLU A 521 -3.77 41.54 1.21
C GLU A 521 -2.73 42.41 1.95
N ASP A 522 -1.45 42.13 1.69
CA ASP A 522 -0.32 42.89 2.25
C ASP A 522 0.19 43.93 1.22
N ARG A 523 0.90 44.94 1.73
CA ARG A 523 1.62 45.88 0.88
C ARG A 523 2.86 45.29 0.23
N ILE A 524 3.41 44.23 0.84
CA ILE A 524 4.57 43.49 0.32
C ILE A 524 4.07 42.46 -0.67
N HIS A 525 4.60 42.55 -1.90
CA HIS A 525 4.28 41.54 -2.92
C HIS A 525 4.63 40.13 -2.42
N PRO A 526 3.75 39.12 -2.54
CA PRO A 526 3.99 37.78 -2.02
C PRO A 526 5.31 37.15 -2.48
N PHE A 527 5.74 37.44 -3.71
CA PHE A 527 7.02 36.92 -4.26
C PHE A 527 8.27 37.61 -3.69
N ARG A 528 8.10 38.65 -2.83
CA ARG A 528 9.18 39.28 -2.07
C ARG A 528 9.36 38.71 -0.67
N LYS A 529 8.48 37.79 -0.26
CA LYS A 529 8.55 37.15 1.05
C LYS A 529 9.37 35.85 0.95
N TYR A 530 10.20 35.60 1.96
CA TYR A 530 10.82 34.29 2.14
C TYR A 530 9.78 33.26 2.56
N PHE A 531 10.13 31.97 2.40
CA PHE A 531 9.22 30.85 2.68
C PHE A 531 8.57 30.93 4.07
N GLU A 532 9.32 31.32 5.10
CA GLU A 532 8.84 31.45 6.48
C GLU A 532 7.83 32.59 6.65
N GLU A 533 7.98 33.66 5.88
CA GLU A 533 7.15 34.87 5.97
C GLU A 533 5.80 34.72 5.25
N ILE A 534 5.71 33.78 4.30
CA ILE A 534 4.48 33.50 3.57
C ILE A 534 3.53 32.73 4.48
N GLN A 535 2.26 33.11 4.50
CA GLN A 535 1.20 32.40 5.23
C GLN A 535 0.06 32.00 4.29
N PRO A 536 -0.60 30.84 4.54
CA PRO A 536 -1.84 30.51 3.84
C PRO A 536 -2.86 31.65 3.94
N GLY A 537 -3.42 32.05 2.79
CA GLY A 537 -4.30 33.21 2.70
C GLY A 537 -3.62 34.52 2.30
N ASP A 538 -2.28 34.59 2.32
CA ASP A 538 -1.58 35.77 1.76
C ASP A 538 -1.93 35.89 0.27
N SER A 539 -2.40 37.06 -0.14
CA SER A 539 -3.03 37.26 -1.44
C SER A 539 -2.55 38.57 -2.11
N LEU A 540 -2.51 38.51 -3.42
CA LEU A 540 -2.30 39.64 -4.31
C LEU A 540 -3.49 39.74 -5.27
N LEU A 541 -4.13 40.93 -5.32
CA LEU A 541 -5.05 41.26 -6.39
C LEU A 541 -4.33 42.19 -7.37
N THR A 542 -4.18 41.73 -8.62
CA THR A 542 -3.40 42.47 -9.63
C THR A 542 -4.12 43.68 -10.18
N PRO A 543 -3.43 44.59 -10.87
CA PRO A 543 -4.06 45.52 -11.80
C PRO A 543 -4.88 44.80 -12.87
N ARG A 544 -5.75 45.51 -13.55
CA ARG A 544 -6.55 45.02 -14.67
C ARG A 544 -5.81 45.11 -15.99
N ARG A 545 -6.07 44.20 -16.91
CA ARG A 545 -5.56 44.22 -18.28
C ARG A 545 -6.67 43.89 -19.26
N THR A 546 -6.90 44.75 -20.27
CA THR A 546 -7.78 44.45 -21.40
C THR A 546 -7.00 43.63 -22.42
N LEU A 547 -7.59 42.50 -22.86
CA LEU A 547 -7.02 41.64 -23.89
C LEU A 547 -7.53 42.09 -25.25
N THR A 548 -6.61 42.48 -26.12
CA THR A 548 -6.92 43.07 -27.42
C THR A 548 -6.84 42.06 -28.56
N GLU A 549 -7.40 42.39 -29.74
CA GLU A 549 -7.19 41.57 -30.93
C GLU A 549 -5.71 41.46 -31.30
N ALA A 550 -4.92 42.52 -31.07
CA ALA A 550 -3.47 42.49 -31.35
C ALA A 550 -2.77 41.43 -30.46
N ASP A 551 -3.17 41.28 -29.23
CA ASP A 551 -2.63 40.23 -28.33
C ASP A 551 -2.87 38.82 -28.89
N ILE A 552 -4.08 38.57 -29.41
CA ILE A 552 -4.47 37.27 -29.96
C ILE A 552 -3.67 36.95 -31.24
N VAL A 553 -3.57 37.92 -32.14
CA VAL A 553 -2.80 37.76 -33.39
C VAL A 553 -1.32 37.54 -33.08
N ASN A 554 -0.73 38.34 -32.21
CA ASN A 554 0.67 38.20 -31.82
C ASN A 554 0.93 36.85 -31.15
N PHE A 555 0.02 36.38 -30.28
CA PHE A 555 0.18 35.08 -29.67
C PHE A 555 0.03 33.92 -30.68
N ALA A 556 -0.91 34.01 -31.61
CA ALA A 556 -1.05 33.05 -32.68
C ALA A 556 0.22 32.96 -33.53
N CYS A 557 0.82 34.11 -33.91
CA CYS A 557 2.09 34.15 -34.64
C CYS A 557 3.25 33.56 -33.83
N LEU A 558 3.30 33.80 -32.50
CA LEU A 558 4.34 33.30 -31.63
C LEU A 558 4.23 31.78 -31.38
N SER A 559 3.01 31.30 -31.17
CA SER A 559 2.73 29.90 -30.78
C SER A 559 2.50 28.97 -31.98
N GLY A 560 2.10 29.51 -33.15
CA GLY A 560 1.60 28.73 -34.27
C GLY A 560 0.15 28.26 -34.11
N ASP A 561 -0.54 28.65 -33.06
CA ASP A 561 -1.93 28.27 -32.81
C ASP A 561 -2.90 29.18 -33.55
N HIS A 562 -3.17 28.82 -34.80
CA HIS A 562 -4.13 29.48 -35.66
C HIS A 562 -5.51 28.80 -35.70
N PHE A 563 -5.91 28.16 -34.57
CA PHE A 563 -7.21 27.50 -34.50
C PHE A 563 -8.36 28.46 -34.82
N TYR A 564 -9.35 27.99 -35.56
CA TYR A 564 -10.41 28.85 -36.13
C TYR A 564 -11.13 29.70 -35.08
N ALA A 565 -11.39 29.13 -33.87
CA ALA A 565 -12.08 29.83 -32.80
C ALA A 565 -11.35 31.10 -32.32
N HIS A 566 -10.05 31.20 -32.58
CA HIS A 566 -9.22 32.37 -32.27
C HIS A 566 -9.06 33.31 -33.44
N MET A 567 -8.95 32.78 -34.68
CA MET A 567 -8.46 33.54 -35.84
C MET A 567 -9.53 33.78 -36.91
N ASP A 568 -10.55 32.92 -37.06
CA ASP A 568 -11.61 33.05 -38.08
C ASP A 568 -12.89 33.60 -37.46
N LYS A 569 -13.20 34.85 -37.73
CA LYS A 569 -14.39 35.52 -37.19
C LYS A 569 -15.70 34.90 -37.69
N ILE A 570 -15.71 34.37 -38.92
CA ILE A 570 -16.94 33.79 -39.51
C ILE A 570 -17.20 32.42 -38.88
N ALA A 571 -16.21 31.55 -38.92
CA ALA A 571 -16.34 30.21 -38.31
C ALA A 571 -16.57 30.26 -36.79
N ALA A 572 -15.94 31.20 -36.09
CA ALA A 572 -16.15 31.37 -34.64
C ALA A 572 -17.57 31.84 -34.30
N ALA A 573 -18.19 32.67 -35.15
CA ALA A 573 -19.58 33.11 -34.97
C ALA A 573 -20.59 31.95 -35.10
N GLU A 574 -20.27 30.93 -35.90
CA GLU A 574 -21.09 29.71 -36.05
C GLU A 574 -20.79 28.63 -34.99
N SER A 575 -19.75 28.83 -34.19
CA SER A 575 -19.35 27.91 -33.13
C SER A 575 -20.17 28.08 -31.83
N ILE A 576 -19.95 27.18 -30.87
CA ILE A 576 -20.52 27.28 -29.52
C ILE A 576 -20.14 28.58 -28.80
N PHE A 577 -19.10 29.28 -29.24
CA PHE A 577 -18.62 30.51 -28.63
C PHE A 577 -19.37 31.76 -29.15
N GLY A 578 -19.98 31.70 -30.34
CA GLY A 578 -20.72 32.78 -30.96
C GLY A 578 -19.84 33.95 -31.47
N GLU A 579 -18.56 33.98 -31.11
CA GLU A 579 -17.54 34.94 -31.56
C GLU A 579 -16.14 34.41 -31.23
N ARG A 580 -15.09 35.11 -31.70
CA ARG A 580 -13.71 34.67 -31.40
C ARG A 580 -13.42 34.73 -29.91
N VAL A 581 -12.64 33.74 -29.43
CA VAL A 581 -12.20 33.64 -28.06
C VAL A 581 -10.68 33.74 -27.95
N VAL A 582 -10.21 34.20 -26.82
CA VAL A 582 -8.79 34.28 -26.47
C VAL A 582 -8.21 32.87 -26.31
N HIS A 583 -6.98 32.65 -26.78
CA HIS A 583 -6.28 31.38 -26.55
C HIS A 583 -6.15 31.12 -25.04
N GLY A 584 -6.48 29.93 -24.60
CA GLY A 584 -6.36 29.56 -23.20
C GLY A 584 -4.93 29.71 -22.66
N TYR A 585 -3.94 29.31 -23.45
CA TYR A 585 -2.51 29.47 -23.07
C TYR A 585 -2.07 30.94 -23.03
N PHE A 586 -2.60 31.79 -23.89
CA PHE A 586 -2.35 33.23 -23.79
C PHE A 586 -2.96 33.81 -22.52
N LEU A 587 -4.19 33.42 -22.17
CA LEU A 587 -4.86 33.89 -20.96
C LEU A 587 -4.00 33.59 -19.70
N ILE A 588 -3.47 32.36 -19.61
CA ILE A 588 -2.58 31.97 -18.49
C ILE A 588 -1.29 32.78 -18.51
N SER A 589 -0.69 32.98 -19.69
CA SER A 589 0.56 33.74 -19.85
C SER A 589 0.35 35.21 -19.48
N ALA A 590 -0.76 35.82 -19.91
CA ALA A 590 -1.14 37.19 -19.57
C ALA A 590 -1.39 37.35 -18.07
N ALA A 591 -2.05 36.36 -17.45
CA ALA A 591 -2.26 36.31 -16.02
C ALA A 591 -0.93 36.23 -15.24
N ALA A 592 -0.01 35.39 -15.70
CA ALA A 592 1.32 35.29 -15.09
C ALA A 592 2.07 36.62 -15.14
N GLY A 593 1.99 37.33 -16.28
CA GLY A 593 2.57 38.66 -16.43
C GLY A 593 1.99 39.73 -15.48
N LEU A 594 0.76 39.52 -15.00
CA LEU A 594 0.13 40.44 -14.06
C LEU A 594 0.55 40.20 -12.60
N PHE A 595 0.77 38.94 -12.21
CA PHE A 595 1.10 38.65 -10.80
C PHE A 595 2.59 38.39 -10.55
N VAL A 596 3.44 38.34 -11.56
CA VAL A 596 4.87 38.12 -11.37
C VAL A 596 5.54 39.40 -10.87
N ASP A 597 6.46 39.28 -9.92
CA ASP A 597 7.41 40.35 -9.59
C ASP A 597 8.69 40.13 -10.40
N ALA A 598 9.03 41.12 -11.25
CA ALA A 598 10.15 41.03 -12.19
C ALA A 598 11.54 41.16 -11.52
N GLY A 599 11.60 41.57 -10.27
CA GLY A 599 12.87 41.76 -9.58
C GLY A 599 13.42 40.48 -8.96
N VAL A 600 14.73 40.43 -8.75
CA VAL A 600 15.36 39.35 -8.00
C VAL A 600 14.78 39.29 -6.59
N GLY A 601 14.29 38.10 -6.19
CA GLY A 601 13.62 37.91 -4.89
C GLY A 601 13.76 36.45 -4.40
N PRO A 602 13.07 36.14 -3.29
CA PRO A 602 13.08 34.79 -2.70
C PRO A 602 12.47 33.71 -3.58
N VAL A 603 11.55 34.04 -4.49
CA VAL A 603 11.01 33.10 -5.47
C VAL A 603 12.08 32.78 -6.50
N ILE A 604 12.47 31.52 -6.57
CA ILE A 604 13.60 31.04 -7.37
C ILE A 604 13.13 30.58 -8.76
N ALA A 605 12.00 29.85 -8.78
CA ALA A 605 11.48 29.25 -10.03
C ALA A 605 9.98 28.97 -9.94
N ASN A 606 9.33 28.94 -11.10
CA ASN A 606 8.06 28.26 -11.27
C ASN A 606 8.33 26.76 -11.29
N TYR A 607 7.73 26.02 -10.37
CA TYR A 607 7.98 24.59 -10.17
C TYR A 607 6.95 23.71 -10.86
N GLY A 608 5.77 24.25 -11.16
CA GLY A 608 4.71 23.54 -11.86
C GLY A 608 3.37 24.27 -11.85
N MET A 609 2.42 23.66 -12.55
CA MET A 609 1.01 24.09 -12.60
C MET A 609 0.12 22.87 -12.42
N GLU A 610 -0.96 23.02 -11.67
CA GLU A 610 -1.90 21.94 -11.37
C GLU A 610 -3.36 22.39 -11.51
N ASN A 611 -4.25 21.44 -11.79
CA ASN A 611 -5.71 21.62 -11.74
C ASN A 611 -6.26 22.78 -12.60
N LEU A 612 -5.65 23.02 -13.77
CA LEU A 612 -6.11 24.08 -14.68
C LEU A 612 -7.50 23.77 -15.23
N ARG A 613 -8.40 24.75 -15.09
CA ARG A 613 -9.74 24.72 -15.71
C ARG A 613 -10.06 26.09 -16.28
N PHE A 614 -10.51 26.11 -17.53
CA PHE A 614 -11.20 27.24 -18.13
C PHE A 614 -12.69 27.10 -17.80
N ILE A 615 -13.27 28.15 -17.21
CA ILE A 615 -14.66 28.15 -16.72
C ILE A 615 -15.58 28.83 -17.72
N GLU A 616 -15.20 30.04 -18.16
CA GLU A 616 -15.92 30.84 -19.13
C GLU A 616 -14.97 31.30 -20.24
N PRO A 617 -15.43 31.35 -21.50
CA PRO A 617 -14.63 31.85 -22.60
C PRO A 617 -14.36 33.34 -22.44
N VAL A 618 -13.11 33.74 -22.64
CA VAL A 618 -12.69 35.13 -22.66
C VAL A 618 -12.63 35.61 -24.11
N LYS A 619 -13.17 36.80 -24.39
CA LYS A 619 -13.30 37.38 -25.73
C LYS A 619 -12.33 38.53 -25.95
N PRO A 620 -11.98 38.83 -27.21
CA PRO A 620 -11.25 40.08 -27.54
C PRO A 620 -12.01 41.30 -26.97
N GLY A 621 -11.32 42.15 -26.23
CA GLY A 621 -11.90 43.30 -25.56
C GLY A 621 -12.27 43.07 -24.10
N ASP A 622 -12.31 41.82 -23.63
CA ASP A 622 -12.51 41.54 -22.20
C ASP A 622 -11.32 42.03 -21.36
N THR A 623 -11.64 42.41 -20.16
CA THR A 623 -10.64 42.88 -19.19
C THR A 623 -10.48 41.88 -18.06
N ILE A 624 -9.28 41.38 -17.90
CA ILE A 624 -8.97 40.38 -16.85
C ILE A 624 -8.34 41.05 -15.63
N GLN A 625 -8.58 40.45 -14.48
CA GLN A 625 -7.91 40.70 -13.21
C GLN A 625 -7.58 39.40 -12.54
N VAL A 626 -6.46 39.27 -11.85
CA VAL A 626 -5.98 38.04 -11.27
C VAL A 626 -5.88 38.17 -9.75
N ARG A 627 -6.38 37.16 -9.04
CA ARG A 627 -6.09 36.96 -7.63
C ARG A 627 -5.13 35.78 -7.50
N LEU A 628 -4.01 36.01 -6.84
CA LEU A 628 -3.01 35.03 -6.45
C LEU A 628 -3.06 34.86 -4.94
N THR A 629 -3.38 33.66 -4.43
CA THR A 629 -3.50 33.43 -2.98
C THR A 629 -2.66 32.24 -2.57
N CYS A 630 -1.82 32.37 -1.54
CA CYS A 630 -1.09 31.25 -0.96
C CYS A 630 -2.09 30.22 -0.40
N LYS A 631 -2.08 29.03 -0.97
CA LYS A 631 -2.94 27.93 -0.56
C LYS A 631 -2.30 27.11 0.55
N ARG A 632 -1.08 26.63 0.32
CA ARG A 632 -0.26 25.90 1.29
C ARG A 632 1.22 26.05 0.98
N LYS A 633 2.04 25.66 1.95
CA LYS A 633 3.49 25.64 1.79
C LYS A 633 4.08 24.35 2.35
N THR A 634 5.11 23.84 1.69
CA THR A 634 5.77 22.57 2.04
C THR A 634 7.28 22.76 2.03
N VAL A 635 7.95 22.38 3.11
CA VAL A 635 9.42 22.44 3.19
C VAL A 635 10.00 21.40 2.22
N LYS A 636 10.95 21.84 1.37
CA LYS A 636 11.71 20.92 0.52
C LYS A 636 12.93 20.41 1.26
N ARG A 637 13.07 19.09 1.35
CA ARG A 637 14.23 18.47 2.00
C ARG A 637 15.50 18.70 1.18
N GLN A 638 16.54 19.16 1.82
CA GLN A 638 17.88 19.27 1.24
C GLN A 638 18.44 17.86 0.97
N ARG A 639 19.07 17.68 -0.20
CA ARG A 639 19.73 16.43 -0.59
C ARG A 639 21.16 16.36 -0.10
N SER A 640 21.79 17.54 0.06
CA SER A 640 23.14 17.70 0.62
C SER A 640 23.20 18.97 1.47
N ALA A 641 24.22 19.09 2.30
CA ALA A 641 24.46 20.28 3.13
C ALA A 641 24.73 21.56 2.30
N ASP A 642 25.21 21.39 1.06
CA ASP A 642 25.51 22.51 0.16
C ASP A 642 24.29 22.98 -0.65
N GLU A 643 23.18 22.25 -0.62
CA GLU A 643 21.94 22.66 -1.29
C GLU A 643 21.25 23.77 -0.50
N LYS A 644 20.91 24.87 -1.18
CA LYS A 644 20.19 25.98 -0.54
C LYS A 644 18.85 25.48 0.01
N ALA A 645 18.56 25.86 1.25
CA ALA A 645 17.28 25.57 1.88
C ALA A 645 16.13 26.24 1.10
N THR A 646 15.15 25.45 0.72
CA THR A 646 13.99 25.91 -0.08
C THR A 646 12.71 25.26 0.40
N GLY A 647 11.59 25.84 -0.01
CA GLY A 647 10.28 25.22 0.12
C GLY A 647 9.45 25.44 -1.15
N VAL A 648 8.39 24.67 -1.28
CA VAL A 648 7.41 24.82 -2.36
C VAL A 648 6.19 25.52 -1.79
N VAL A 649 5.75 26.57 -2.45
CA VAL A 649 4.52 27.28 -2.13
C VAL A 649 3.52 27.03 -3.26
N GLU A 650 2.36 26.52 -2.90
CA GLU A 650 1.21 26.36 -3.82
C GLU A 650 0.34 27.62 -3.73
N TRP A 651 0.11 28.23 -4.87
CA TRP A 651 -0.72 29.41 -5.02
C TRP A 651 -1.98 29.07 -5.80
N ALA A 652 -3.14 29.39 -5.27
CA ALA A 652 -4.37 29.42 -6.04
C ALA A 652 -4.38 30.66 -6.94
N VAL A 653 -4.63 30.47 -8.21
CA VAL A 653 -4.78 31.52 -9.20
C VAL A 653 -6.21 31.56 -9.69
N GLU A 654 -6.84 32.71 -9.56
CA GLU A 654 -8.21 32.97 -10.01
C GLU A 654 -8.17 34.14 -11.00
N ILE A 655 -8.58 33.90 -12.24
CA ILE A 655 -8.68 34.95 -13.26
C ILE A 655 -10.15 35.33 -13.38
N PHE A 656 -10.44 36.62 -13.20
CA PHE A 656 -11.77 37.18 -13.29
C PHE A 656 -11.88 38.07 -14.53
N ASN A 657 -13.07 38.12 -15.14
CA ASN A 657 -13.40 39.11 -16.17
C ASN A 657 -13.87 40.42 -15.55
N GLN A 658 -14.26 41.42 -16.38
CA GLN A 658 -14.79 42.71 -15.96
C GLN A 658 -16.06 42.63 -15.12
N HIS A 659 -16.79 41.53 -15.16
CA HIS A 659 -18.04 41.25 -14.42
C HIS A 659 -17.78 40.50 -13.12
N GLN A 660 -16.52 40.36 -12.69
CA GLN A 660 -16.09 39.58 -11.52
C GLN A 660 -16.46 38.06 -11.60
N GLN A 661 -16.64 37.55 -12.80
CA GLN A 661 -16.86 36.13 -13.03
C GLN A 661 -15.50 35.43 -13.20
N ALA A 662 -15.33 34.27 -12.56
CA ALA A 662 -14.13 33.47 -12.73
C ALA A 662 -14.11 32.86 -14.14
N VAL A 663 -13.07 33.15 -14.92
CA VAL A 663 -12.87 32.65 -16.27
C VAL A 663 -11.84 31.52 -16.34
N ALA A 664 -10.89 31.48 -15.43
CA ALA A 664 -9.98 30.35 -15.26
C ALA A 664 -9.52 30.22 -13.81
N LEU A 665 -9.25 29.00 -13.43
CA LEU A 665 -8.83 28.58 -12.09
C LEU A 665 -7.73 27.54 -12.21
N TYR A 666 -6.64 27.71 -11.44
CA TYR A 666 -5.54 26.75 -11.38
C TYR A 666 -4.69 26.98 -10.13
N SER A 667 -3.76 26.07 -9.86
CA SER A 667 -2.68 26.29 -8.89
C SER A 667 -1.35 26.44 -9.63
N ILE A 668 -0.47 27.30 -9.11
CA ILE A 668 0.95 27.30 -9.47
C ILE A 668 1.79 26.89 -8.27
N LEU A 669 2.89 26.22 -8.54
CA LEU A 669 3.87 25.82 -7.56
C LEU A 669 5.13 26.66 -7.76
N THR A 670 5.58 27.36 -6.73
CA THR A 670 6.83 28.11 -6.78
C THR A 670 7.85 27.54 -5.82
N LEU A 671 9.10 27.48 -6.25
CA LEU A 671 10.23 27.18 -5.38
C LEU A 671 10.67 28.50 -4.73
N VAL A 672 10.66 28.53 -3.39
CA VAL A 672 10.95 29.73 -2.61
C VAL A 672 12.13 29.48 -1.68
N ALA A 673 13.05 30.44 -1.60
CA ALA A 673 14.18 30.40 -0.69
C ALA A 673 13.71 30.48 0.77
N ARG A 674 14.39 29.75 1.65
CA ARG A 674 14.23 29.84 3.09
C ARG A 674 15.25 30.82 3.68
N GLN A 675 14.89 31.52 4.76
CA GLN A 675 15.84 32.31 5.51
C GLN A 675 16.91 31.41 6.13
N GLN A 676 18.18 31.84 6.04
CA GLN A 676 19.26 31.17 6.77
C GLN A 676 19.16 31.56 8.24
N GLY A 677 18.60 30.72 9.06
CA GLY A 677 18.53 30.85 10.51
C GLY A 677 18.58 29.44 11.10
N ASP A 678 19.22 29.31 12.27
CA ASP A 678 19.33 28.08 13.04
C ASP A 678 17.95 27.46 13.33
N PHE A 679 17.47 26.60 12.43
CA PHE A 679 16.38 25.70 12.74
C PHE A 679 16.92 24.28 12.78
N PRO A 680 16.59 23.48 13.82
CA PRO A 680 17.09 22.12 13.96
C PRO A 680 16.71 21.28 12.75
N ALA A 681 17.68 20.50 12.28
CA ALA A 681 17.63 19.61 11.11
C ALA A 681 16.60 18.46 11.26
#